data_af9403a0b593c17ac025686f8b82efae
#
_entry.id   af9403a0b593c17ac025686f8b82efae
#
_cell.length_a   1.000
_cell.length_b   1.000
_cell.length_c   1.000
_cell.angle_alpha   90.00
_cell.angle_beta   90.00
_cell.angle_gamma   90.00
#
_symmetry.space_group_name_H-M   'P 1'
#
loop_
_entity.id
_entity.type
_entity.pdbx_description
1 polymer ?
#
loop_
_entity_poly.entity_id
_entity_poly.type
_entity_poly.pdbx_seq_one_letter_code
_entity_poly.pdbx_strand_id
1 'polypeptide(L)'
;MKKNLKTVAFLVSVLFTFFSCANDGGGGTPEVTPGTIGSADPALLATAKLAQQVDPDNSNVILFYYRPDGKYTDWGLWLWPKGGEGDAGYAATSGKAKSETVDGLKIGYWDISTLTSSVTELQNLITSKEDMLLIIRNASWAKDPGTDQIIPLSSGNKHFMVLSGDSAVYTVAETYEPTLVNAISLSSNTIKLTLSVTLGLETSASDNGFVLTYNDGTSVAISDVVNYENQNNRYKNNAKNLLLKTSSKIDPTKIYTLKHPSFKPAEGINVSILGAVGDSVTYDGDDLGLTLNGNKATFKTWAPIASDVELLLYTSSNDVGTFKTETIAAKAIGATTEEELYGTPAKTEKMTKDSQTGVWSCTIEDVSSYKYYKYKMNNLGVTYYVSDIWAKSCSAEAIASQIVDINSANEAIPSGASYGTKESYKNPFGKNGTESKSNTDAIVYEMHITDWSFAVPETPDYSMNVGKYLHVANEKVINHIKDLGVTHVQLLPVFEFAETNDNDKYNWGYNPYHYNVPEGRYVTVGYEDGTQAVLELRTLIKAFHDAGIAVNMDVVYNHTNGTGSGSLYDSTVPYYFYRFTADGEYSNGSGCGNEINSENPMVKKYIIESLKHWMLDYHFNGFRFDLMGCLSKETMAEIYAELSKIDPNVMVYGEPWTGGTAAVVNGATQAVSSSSGEGIGAFDDDFRDAIKGAEFGGFKQGHVQGTYSDSGINTGLAGKSGKNNRNVTGILGLGLHYVECHDNYTLFDKLAISYLQREKKSYDKTGDNFFFKLGSDGLNEVKAEDKLAAAFVFLSQGTAFLNGGQEFLRTKRGDENSYSTSNKSPFSVNGIDLTFKEKYSDVYNVYKGLIALRKANPSAFGSNTSAKAETVSKGVTKYTTGDFLVYFNATDAEAAISSGGYTKVIDVTSGTPAESETISSNVPAKSFVILKK
;
A
#
# COMPACT_ATOMS: atom_id res chain seq x y z
N MET A 1 -45.25 19.38 -15.47
CA MET A 1 -45.02 20.82 -15.26
C MET A 1 -43.57 21.03 -14.87
N LYS A 2 -42.81 21.68 -15.73
CA LYS A 2 -41.38 22.03 -15.48
C LYS A 2 -41.34 23.18 -14.48
N LYS A 3 -40.46 23.14 -13.49
CA LYS A 3 -39.83 24.33 -12.91
C LYS A 3 -38.43 23.97 -12.36
N ASN A 4 -37.50 24.73 -12.82
CA ASN A 4 -36.06 24.74 -12.56
C ASN A 4 -35.74 24.95 -11.08
N LEU A 5 -34.82 24.16 -10.54
CA LEU A 5 -33.96 24.57 -9.41
C LEU A 5 -32.49 24.49 -9.90
N LYS A 6 -31.86 25.67 -9.90
CA LYS A 6 -30.42 25.77 -10.08
C LYS A 6 -29.77 25.36 -8.76
N THR A 7 -29.13 24.22 -8.74
CA THR A 7 -28.30 23.76 -7.64
C THR A 7 -26.87 24.10 -7.96
N VAL A 8 -26.26 24.92 -7.12
CA VAL A 8 -24.81 25.18 -7.12
C VAL A 8 -24.16 23.91 -6.57
N ALA A 9 -23.63 23.12 -7.46
CA ALA A 9 -22.82 21.97 -7.09
C ALA A 9 -21.39 22.45 -6.83
N PHE A 10 -20.97 22.47 -5.57
CA PHE A 10 -19.56 22.39 -5.23
C PHE A 10 -19.15 20.95 -5.43
N LEU A 11 -18.60 20.63 -6.60
CA LEU A 11 -17.92 19.38 -6.86
C LEU A 11 -16.55 19.45 -6.19
N VAL A 12 -16.41 18.83 -5.03
CA VAL A 12 -15.12 18.29 -4.60
C VAL A 12 -15.02 16.94 -5.32
N SER A 13 -14.49 16.96 -6.53
CA SER A 13 -14.09 15.75 -7.22
C SER A 13 -12.76 15.30 -6.62
N VAL A 14 -12.84 14.40 -5.63
CA VAL A 14 -11.71 13.53 -5.30
C VAL A 14 -11.64 12.53 -6.45
N LEU A 15 -10.84 12.85 -7.46
CA LEU A 15 -10.44 11.88 -8.47
C LEU A 15 -9.45 10.91 -7.80
N PHE A 16 -9.94 9.72 -7.44
CA PHE A 16 -9.08 8.57 -7.24
C PHE A 16 -8.55 8.14 -8.61
N THR A 17 -7.43 8.73 -9.03
CA THR A 17 -6.60 8.13 -10.06
C THR A 17 -5.65 7.17 -9.37
N PHE A 18 -5.99 5.89 -9.41
CA PHE A 18 -5.05 4.81 -9.17
C PHE A 18 -3.95 4.89 -10.23
N PHE A 19 -2.80 5.42 -9.87
CA PHE A 19 -1.60 5.26 -10.66
C PHE A 19 -1.10 3.84 -10.46
N SER A 20 -1.34 2.98 -11.46
CA SER A 20 -0.41 1.90 -11.70
C SER A 20 0.95 2.55 -11.94
N CYS A 21 1.99 2.10 -11.24
CA CYS A 21 3.36 2.56 -11.48
C CYS A 21 3.79 2.23 -12.91
N ALA A 22 3.51 3.12 -13.84
CA ALA A 22 4.14 3.16 -15.13
C ALA A 22 5.02 4.41 -15.17
N ASN A 23 6.32 4.21 -15.02
CA ASN A 23 7.31 5.21 -15.43
C ASN A 23 7.30 5.26 -16.96
N ASP A 24 6.41 6.03 -17.54
CA ASP A 24 6.54 6.46 -18.91
C ASP A 24 7.41 7.70 -18.96
N GLY A 25 8.61 7.51 -19.48
CA GLY A 25 9.46 8.59 -19.97
C GLY A 25 8.85 9.21 -21.20
N GLY A 26 7.79 9.97 -21.04
CA GLY A 26 7.18 10.81 -22.04
C GLY A 26 6.90 12.16 -21.41
N GLY A 27 7.47 13.23 -21.97
CA GLY A 27 7.36 14.60 -21.46
C GLY A 27 5.91 15.07 -21.36
N GLY A 28 5.30 14.77 -20.22
CA GLY A 28 4.06 15.39 -19.78
C GLY A 28 4.42 16.72 -19.12
N THR A 29 3.85 17.79 -19.61
CA THR A 29 3.94 19.10 -18.96
C THR A 29 3.45 18.99 -17.53
N PRO A 30 4.23 19.41 -16.51
CA PRO A 30 3.74 19.40 -15.13
C PRO A 30 2.54 20.35 -15.01
N GLU A 31 1.46 19.85 -14.44
CA GLU A 31 0.35 20.69 -14.00
C GLU A 31 0.83 21.48 -12.79
N VAL A 32 1.33 22.67 -13.05
CA VAL A 32 1.75 23.60 -11.99
C VAL A 32 0.49 24.30 -11.48
N THR A 33 0.04 23.94 -10.28
CA THR A 33 -0.94 24.75 -9.55
C THR A 33 -0.32 26.13 -9.30
N PRO A 34 -0.98 27.25 -9.65
CA PRO A 34 -0.43 28.57 -9.37
C PRO A 34 -0.19 28.74 -7.89
N GLY A 35 1.05 28.95 -7.51
CA GLY A 35 1.40 29.28 -6.13
C GLY A 35 0.77 30.61 -5.77
N THR A 36 -0.11 30.65 -4.77
CA THR A 36 -0.56 31.90 -4.16
C THR A 36 0.50 32.28 -3.13
N ILE A 37 1.21 33.36 -3.36
CA ILE A 37 2.13 33.87 -2.36
C ILE A 37 1.37 34.80 -1.41
N GLY A 38 1.39 34.38 -0.17
CA GLY A 38 1.36 35.39 0.90
C GLY A 38 2.80 35.90 1.06
N SER A 39 3.07 36.95 0.96
CA SER A 39 3.74 38.08 0.66
C SER A 39 4.44 38.77 1.82
N ALA A 40 5.54 38.49 2.26
CA ALA A 40 6.46 39.37 2.91
C ALA A 40 7.91 38.93 2.70
N ASP A 41 8.15 38.08 1.69
CA ASP A 41 9.46 38.13 1.07
C ASP A 41 9.73 39.60 0.72
N PRO A 42 10.81 40.21 1.19
CA PRO A 42 11.13 41.58 0.88
C PRO A 42 11.11 41.88 -0.63
N ALA A 43 11.45 40.88 -1.45
CA ALA A 43 11.39 40.99 -2.91
C ALA A 43 9.95 41.11 -3.43
N LEU A 44 9.00 40.47 -2.78
CA LEU A 44 7.60 40.50 -3.17
C LEU A 44 6.91 41.77 -2.72
N LEU A 45 7.23 42.27 -1.51
CA LEU A 45 6.75 43.57 -1.04
C LEU A 45 7.28 44.68 -1.94
N ALA A 46 8.56 44.63 -2.29
CA ALA A 46 9.14 45.56 -3.22
C ALA A 46 8.52 45.44 -4.61
N THR A 47 8.22 44.23 -5.06
CA THR A 47 7.55 43.97 -6.34
C THR A 47 6.12 44.52 -6.39
N ALA A 48 5.35 44.43 -5.31
CA ALA A 48 4.01 45.01 -5.28
C ALA A 48 4.05 46.55 -5.35
N LYS A 49 4.97 47.15 -4.60
CA LYS A 49 5.18 48.60 -4.72
C LYS A 49 5.62 48.97 -6.11
N LEU A 50 6.48 48.18 -6.75
CA LEU A 50 6.91 48.43 -8.13
C LEU A 50 5.75 48.28 -9.11
N ALA A 51 4.89 47.24 -8.91
CA ALA A 51 3.70 47.04 -9.76
C ALA A 51 2.78 48.26 -9.74
N GLN A 52 2.50 48.85 -8.58
CA GLN A 52 1.74 50.09 -8.46
C GLN A 52 2.42 51.32 -9.11
N GLN A 53 3.75 51.28 -9.22
CA GLN A 53 4.49 52.37 -9.89
C GLN A 53 4.48 52.24 -11.41
N VAL A 54 4.61 51.01 -11.94
CA VAL A 54 4.77 50.76 -13.38
C VAL A 54 3.46 50.48 -14.11
N ASP A 55 2.42 50.06 -13.41
CA ASP A 55 1.06 49.80 -13.93
C ASP A 55 -0.01 50.07 -12.85
N PRO A 56 -0.20 51.35 -12.45
CA PRO A 56 -1.11 51.75 -11.36
C PRO A 56 -2.55 51.37 -11.60
N ASP A 57 -2.98 51.28 -12.86
CA ASP A 57 -4.35 50.91 -13.23
C ASP A 57 -4.56 49.41 -13.42
N ASN A 58 -3.53 48.59 -13.15
CA ASN A 58 -3.53 47.16 -13.37
C ASN A 58 -4.09 46.79 -14.77
N SER A 59 -3.63 47.47 -15.79
CA SER A 59 -4.12 47.36 -17.16
C SER A 59 -3.34 46.36 -18.00
N ASN A 60 -2.04 46.20 -17.71
CA ASN A 60 -1.11 45.36 -18.49
C ASN A 60 -0.76 44.04 -17.78
N VAL A 61 -0.43 43.04 -18.57
CA VAL A 61 0.19 41.82 -18.05
C VAL A 61 1.68 42.09 -17.86
N ILE A 62 2.16 42.10 -16.62
CA ILE A 62 3.54 42.32 -16.27
C ILE A 62 4.12 41.15 -15.52
N LEU A 63 5.29 40.67 -15.96
CA LEU A 63 6.10 39.69 -15.26
C LEU A 63 7.27 40.38 -14.56
N PHE A 64 7.33 40.27 -13.26
CA PHE A 64 8.44 40.67 -12.43
C PHE A 64 9.40 39.51 -12.20
N TYR A 65 10.67 39.80 -12.03
CA TYR A 65 11.72 38.81 -11.83
C TYR A 65 12.73 39.30 -10.80
N TYR A 66 12.88 38.54 -9.74
CA TYR A 66 13.86 38.85 -8.70
C TYR A 66 15.07 37.94 -8.76
N ARG A 67 16.24 38.54 -8.78
CA ARG A 67 17.54 37.88 -8.67
C ARG A 67 18.33 38.50 -7.54
N PRO A 68 18.84 37.70 -6.58
CA PRO A 68 19.62 38.23 -5.46
C PRO A 68 20.91 38.99 -5.91
N ASP A 69 21.46 38.63 -7.10
CA ASP A 69 22.64 39.27 -7.66
C ASP A 69 22.35 40.61 -8.38
N GLY A 70 21.07 40.95 -8.54
CA GLY A 70 20.62 42.17 -9.19
C GLY A 70 21.03 42.34 -10.67
N LYS A 71 21.43 41.26 -11.35
CA LYS A 71 21.95 41.26 -12.73
C LYS A 71 20.87 40.86 -13.72
N TYR A 72 20.28 41.82 -14.42
CA TYR A 72 19.17 41.56 -15.35
C TYR A 72 19.52 41.75 -16.83
N THR A 73 20.65 42.41 -17.16
CA THR A 73 20.99 42.86 -18.52
C THR A 73 21.12 41.75 -19.55
N ASP A 74 21.42 40.52 -19.12
CA ASP A 74 21.64 39.38 -20.00
C ASP A 74 20.42 38.44 -20.06
N TRP A 75 19.35 38.75 -19.35
CA TRP A 75 18.17 37.94 -19.25
C TRP A 75 17.00 38.48 -20.09
N GLY A 76 16.34 37.57 -20.82
CA GLY A 76 15.18 37.83 -21.65
C GLY A 76 14.11 36.77 -21.49
N LEU A 77 12.92 37.01 -22.05
CA LEU A 77 11.79 36.11 -22.07
C LEU A 77 11.69 35.34 -23.38
N TRP A 78 11.21 34.11 -23.29
CA TRP A 78 10.69 33.32 -24.40
C TRP A 78 9.27 32.90 -24.05
N LEU A 79 8.28 33.25 -24.85
CA LEU A 79 6.85 33.04 -24.61
C LEU A 79 6.22 32.27 -25.74
N TRP A 80 5.30 31.34 -25.42
CA TRP A 80 4.53 30.60 -26.41
C TRP A 80 3.19 30.10 -25.84
N PRO A 81 2.18 29.69 -26.70
CA PRO A 81 0.91 29.15 -26.28
C PRO A 81 1.06 27.81 -25.61
N LYS A 82 0.25 27.50 -24.56
CA LYS A 82 0.15 26.18 -23.96
C LYS A 82 -0.33 25.17 -25.01
N GLY A 83 0.45 24.12 -25.26
CA GLY A 83 0.15 23.11 -26.30
C GLY A 83 0.74 23.43 -27.68
N GLY A 84 1.39 24.59 -27.87
CA GLY A 84 2.17 24.92 -29.06
C GLY A 84 3.64 24.54 -28.94
N GLU A 85 4.29 24.18 -30.05
CA GLU A 85 5.76 24.07 -30.05
C GLU A 85 6.39 25.46 -30.00
N GLY A 86 7.47 25.60 -29.23
CA GLY A 86 8.21 26.85 -29.09
C GLY A 86 8.90 27.25 -30.41
N ASP A 87 8.16 27.78 -31.36
CA ASP A 87 8.63 28.15 -32.70
C ASP A 87 9.46 29.43 -32.69
N ALA A 88 10.34 29.58 -33.66
CA ALA A 88 11.19 30.73 -33.93
C ALA A 88 10.42 32.06 -34.06
N GLY A 89 9.13 32.05 -34.36
CA GLY A 89 8.25 33.21 -34.43
C GLY A 89 8.08 33.94 -33.10
N TYR A 90 8.28 33.30 -31.98
CA TYR A 90 8.15 33.88 -30.64
C TYR A 90 9.48 34.52 -30.12
N ALA A 91 10.57 34.30 -30.82
CA ALA A 91 11.90 34.91 -30.46
C ALA A 91 11.89 36.44 -30.43
N ALA A 92 10.96 37.06 -31.12
CA ALA A 92 10.81 38.52 -31.12
C ALA A 92 10.35 39.09 -29.76
N THR A 93 9.86 38.26 -28.83
CA THR A 93 9.42 38.65 -27.51
C THR A 93 10.56 38.65 -26.48
N SER A 94 11.81 38.40 -26.88
CA SER A 94 12.98 38.30 -26.03
C SER A 94 13.56 39.67 -25.60
N GLY A 95 12.72 40.66 -25.35
CA GLY A 95 13.15 41.98 -24.84
C GLY A 95 13.91 41.84 -23.52
N LYS A 96 14.95 42.67 -23.34
CA LYS A 96 15.69 42.72 -22.07
C LYS A 96 14.81 43.18 -20.93
N ALA A 97 15.04 42.67 -19.72
CA ALA A 97 14.35 43.14 -18.54
C ALA A 97 14.63 44.65 -18.31
N LYS A 98 13.57 45.39 -18.03
CA LYS A 98 13.72 46.65 -17.30
C LYS A 98 14.03 46.34 -15.84
N SER A 99 14.62 47.24 -15.09
CA SER A 99 14.84 47.01 -13.67
C SER A 99 14.78 48.30 -12.89
N GLU A 100 14.14 48.26 -11.72
CA GLU A 100 14.02 49.38 -10.78
C GLU A 100 14.47 48.90 -9.38
N THR A 101 14.81 49.88 -8.53
CA THR A 101 15.20 49.64 -7.15
C THR A 101 14.09 50.12 -6.21
N VAL A 102 13.49 49.22 -5.45
CA VAL A 102 12.44 49.53 -4.47
C VAL A 102 12.85 48.88 -3.14
N ASP A 103 12.77 49.64 -2.06
CA ASP A 103 13.16 49.22 -0.71
C ASP A 103 14.57 48.62 -0.63
N GLY A 104 15.49 49.11 -1.46
CA GLY A 104 16.87 48.62 -1.55
C GLY A 104 17.07 47.36 -2.38
N LEU A 105 16.01 46.76 -2.89
CA LEU A 105 16.04 45.60 -3.76
C LEU A 105 15.88 45.97 -5.21
N LYS A 106 16.75 45.46 -6.07
CA LYS A 106 16.67 45.65 -7.52
C LYS A 106 15.81 44.55 -8.13
N ILE A 107 14.72 44.90 -8.84
CA ILE A 107 13.75 43.98 -9.42
C ILE A 107 13.71 44.20 -10.93
N GLY A 108 13.82 43.07 -11.67
CA GLY A 108 13.62 43.06 -13.11
C GLY A 108 12.15 42.96 -13.48
N TYR A 109 11.72 43.47 -14.64
CA TYR A 109 10.36 43.25 -15.11
C TYR A 109 10.25 43.41 -16.64
N TRP A 110 9.19 42.75 -17.17
CA TRP A 110 8.76 42.84 -18.54
C TRP A 110 7.27 43.18 -18.61
N ASP A 111 6.91 44.17 -19.40
CA ASP A 111 5.53 44.42 -19.81
C ASP A 111 5.20 43.47 -20.98
N ILE A 112 4.56 42.34 -20.67
CA ILE A 112 4.20 41.29 -21.63
C ILE A 112 3.16 41.81 -22.62
N SER A 113 2.22 42.63 -22.16
CA SER A 113 1.21 43.23 -23.05
C SER A 113 1.86 44.07 -24.15
N THR A 114 2.87 44.82 -23.82
CA THR A 114 3.64 45.62 -24.81
C THR A 114 4.56 44.77 -25.67
N LEU A 115 5.30 43.82 -25.04
CA LEU A 115 6.25 42.96 -25.75
C LEU A 115 5.56 42.10 -26.81
N THR A 116 4.35 41.61 -26.54
CA THR A 116 3.62 40.76 -27.42
C THR A 116 2.70 41.48 -28.38
N SER A 117 2.69 42.82 -28.36
CA SER A 117 1.78 43.64 -29.19
C SER A 117 1.87 43.40 -30.69
N SER A 118 2.99 42.92 -31.20
CA SER A 118 3.18 42.54 -32.61
C SER A 118 2.91 41.05 -32.92
N VAL A 119 2.57 40.23 -31.92
CA VAL A 119 2.34 38.79 -32.05
C VAL A 119 0.88 38.50 -31.74
N THR A 120 0.04 38.46 -32.77
CA THR A 120 -1.42 38.32 -32.66
C THR A 120 -1.83 37.14 -31.79
N GLU A 121 -1.16 36.02 -31.93
CA GLU A 121 -1.46 34.78 -31.20
C GLU A 121 -1.26 34.97 -29.68
N LEU A 122 -0.17 35.57 -29.24
CA LEU A 122 0.07 35.85 -27.83
C LEU A 122 -0.87 36.91 -27.27
N GLN A 123 -1.23 37.90 -28.07
CA GLN A 123 -2.24 38.91 -27.70
C GLN A 123 -3.63 38.29 -27.51
N ASN A 124 -3.97 37.28 -28.32
CA ASN A 124 -5.21 36.53 -28.17
C ASN A 124 -5.26 35.79 -26.84
N LEU A 125 -4.15 35.19 -26.38
CA LEU A 125 -4.09 34.52 -25.06
C LEU A 125 -4.34 35.52 -23.90
N ILE A 126 -3.78 36.71 -23.99
CA ILE A 126 -4.04 37.76 -23.00
C ILE A 126 -5.51 38.17 -22.99
N THR A 127 -6.12 38.29 -24.18
CA THR A 127 -7.52 38.70 -24.32
C THR A 127 -8.49 37.60 -23.89
N SER A 128 -8.21 36.36 -24.25
CA SER A 128 -9.03 35.22 -23.90
C SER A 128 -8.74 34.67 -22.49
N LYS A 129 -7.71 35.21 -21.80
CA LYS A 129 -7.23 34.77 -20.48
C LYS A 129 -6.80 33.29 -20.51
N GLU A 130 -6.13 32.89 -21.57
CA GLU A 130 -5.55 31.57 -21.68
C GLU A 130 -4.10 31.57 -21.22
N ASP A 131 -3.68 30.52 -20.52
CA ASP A 131 -2.35 30.39 -19.94
C ASP A 131 -1.26 30.39 -21.00
N MET A 132 -0.14 31.07 -20.70
CA MET A 132 1.02 31.24 -21.57
C MET A 132 2.24 30.57 -20.97
N LEU A 133 2.98 29.80 -21.77
CA LEU A 133 4.25 29.22 -21.36
C LEU A 133 5.37 30.25 -21.47
N LEU A 134 6.34 30.18 -20.54
CA LEU A 134 7.48 31.05 -20.51
C LEU A 134 8.78 30.32 -20.16
N ILE A 135 9.89 30.87 -20.67
CA ILE A 135 11.24 30.63 -20.21
C ILE A 135 11.94 31.94 -19.97
N ILE A 136 12.53 32.13 -18.80
CA ILE A 136 13.52 33.18 -18.56
C ILE A 136 14.88 32.61 -18.90
N ARG A 137 15.57 33.19 -19.86
CA ARG A 137 16.84 32.71 -20.40
C ARG A 137 17.83 33.79 -20.72
N ASN A 138 19.12 33.46 -20.75
CA ASN A 138 20.16 34.33 -21.27
C ASN A 138 20.48 34.03 -22.77
N ALA A 139 21.42 34.76 -23.33
CA ALA A 139 21.83 34.60 -24.72
C ALA A 139 22.43 33.20 -25.01
N SER A 140 23.01 32.55 -24.01
CA SER A 140 23.57 31.21 -24.10
C SER A 140 22.53 30.09 -23.85
N TRP A 141 21.25 30.39 -23.80
CA TRP A 141 20.16 29.47 -23.48
C TRP A 141 20.20 28.88 -22.07
N ALA A 142 20.97 29.41 -21.15
CA ALA A 142 20.82 29.04 -19.75
C ALA A 142 19.47 29.56 -19.24
N LYS A 143 18.68 28.65 -18.68
CA LYS A 143 17.36 28.95 -18.13
C LYS A 143 17.45 29.25 -16.64
N ASP A 144 16.57 30.09 -16.13
CA ASP A 144 16.40 30.34 -14.71
C ASP A 144 14.90 30.42 -14.37
N PRO A 145 14.33 29.48 -13.64
CA PRO A 145 14.96 28.31 -13.01
C PRO A 145 15.29 27.21 -13.98
N GLY A 146 15.76 26.50 -14.46
CA GLY A 146 16.11 25.41 -15.39
C GLY A 146 14.93 24.74 -16.10
N THR A 147 13.69 25.11 -15.76
CA THR A 147 12.46 24.52 -16.28
C THR A 147 11.58 25.53 -17.01
N ASP A 148 10.66 25.05 -17.82
CA ASP A 148 9.62 25.86 -18.43
C ASP A 148 8.56 26.21 -17.37
N GLN A 149 7.99 27.41 -17.46
CA GLN A 149 7.04 27.94 -16.48
C GLN A 149 5.73 28.33 -17.18
N ILE A 150 4.66 28.55 -16.42
CA ILE A 150 3.34 28.93 -16.91
C ILE A 150 2.93 30.23 -16.27
N ILE A 151 2.58 31.25 -17.09
CA ILE A 151 1.87 32.44 -16.63
C ILE A 151 0.38 32.11 -16.59
N PRO A 152 -0.24 32.03 -15.40
CA PRO A 152 -1.62 31.60 -15.24
C PRO A 152 -2.61 32.76 -15.52
N LEU A 153 -2.75 33.16 -16.76
CA LEU A 153 -3.69 34.21 -17.18
C LEU A 153 -5.14 33.86 -16.91
N SER A 154 -5.45 32.53 -16.88
CA SER A 154 -6.78 32.00 -16.52
C SER A 154 -7.21 32.41 -15.12
N SER A 155 -6.27 32.72 -14.21
CA SER A 155 -6.55 33.24 -12.87
C SER A 155 -7.22 34.63 -12.88
N GLY A 156 -7.18 35.35 -14.00
CA GLY A 156 -7.66 36.70 -14.12
C GLY A 156 -6.70 37.77 -13.58
N ASN A 157 -5.57 37.35 -12.99
CA ASN A 157 -4.51 38.29 -12.54
C ASN A 157 -3.69 38.81 -13.73
N LYS A 158 -3.02 39.92 -13.53
CA LYS A 158 -2.20 40.53 -14.55
C LYS A 158 -0.75 40.75 -14.14
N HIS A 159 -0.48 40.81 -12.87
CA HIS A 159 0.87 40.95 -12.32
C HIS A 159 1.36 39.63 -11.77
N PHE A 160 2.48 39.18 -12.32
CA PHE A 160 3.12 37.89 -11.95
C PHE A 160 4.59 38.10 -11.58
N MET A 161 5.14 37.20 -10.79
CA MET A 161 6.54 37.24 -10.38
C MET A 161 7.19 35.87 -10.44
N VAL A 162 8.47 35.87 -10.79
CA VAL A 162 9.36 34.71 -10.71
C VAL A 162 10.55 35.07 -9.82
N LEU A 163 10.95 34.15 -8.98
CA LEU A 163 12.17 34.19 -8.18
C LEU A 163 13.27 33.40 -8.87
N SER A 164 14.49 33.89 -8.91
CA SER A 164 15.64 33.17 -9.46
C SER A 164 15.84 31.85 -8.72
N GLY A 165 15.91 30.73 -9.45
CA GLY A 165 16.03 29.40 -8.90
C GLY A 165 14.70 28.74 -8.48
N ASP A 166 13.57 29.45 -8.57
CA ASP A 166 12.25 28.92 -8.23
C ASP A 166 11.41 28.65 -9.49
N SER A 167 10.85 27.44 -9.62
CA SER A 167 10.02 27.07 -10.77
C SER A 167 8.60 27.64 -10.72
N ALA A 168 8.17 28.19 -9.60
CA ALA A 168 6.84 28.76 -9.45
C ALA A 168 6.71 30.14 -10.10
N VAL A 169 5.54 30.40 -10.70
CA VAL A 169 5.11 31.75 -11.11
C VAL A 169 4.04 32.23 -10.14
N TYR A 170 4.31 33.34 -9.54
CA TYR A 170 3.52 33.88 -8.44
C TYR A 170 2.63 35.05 -8.91
N THR A 171 1.46 35.19 -8.32
CA THR A 171 0.59 36.33 -8.53
C THR A 171 1.00 37.47 -7.59
N VAL A 172 1.20 38.67 -8.12
CA VAL A 172 1.47 39.84 -7.33
C VAL A 172 0.14 40.48 -6.91
N ALA A 173 -0.18 40.46 -5.60
CA ALA A 173 -1.39 41.03 -5.05
C ALA A 173 -1.18 42.51 -4.64
N GLU A 174 -2.26 43.28 -4.62
CA GLU A 174 -2.19 44.73 -4.30
C GLU A 174 -1.88 45.00 -2.83
N THR A 175 -2.21 44.10 -1.92
CA THR A 175 -1.94 44.21 -0.49
C THR A 175 -1.29 42.92 0.02
N TYR A 176 -0.20 43.08 0.76
CA TYR A 176 0.59 42.01 1.32
C TYR A 176 0.44 41.95 2.82
N GLU A 177 -0.17 40.87 3.30
CA GLU A 177 -0.14 40.52 4.71
C GLU A 177 0.66 39.23 4.88
N PRO A 178 1.80 39.25 5.60
CA PRO A 178 2.56 38.06 5.92
C PRO A 178 1.68 37.05 6.66
N THR A 179 1.79 35.77 6.33
CA THR A 179 1.00 34.73 6.98
C THR A 179 1.85 33.66 7.60
N LEU A 180 1.40 33.16 8.75
CA LEU A 180 1.78 31.86 9.27
C LEU A 180 1.09 30.82 8.40
N VAL A 181 1.85 29.96 7.72
CA VAL A 181 1.28 29.00 6.76
C VAL A 181 0.91 27.69 7.44
N ASN A 182 1.86 27.12 8.18
CA ASN A 182 1.68 25.85 8.86
C ASN A 182 2.61 25.72 10.06
N ALA A 183 2.13 25.11 11.14
CA ALA A 183 2.92 24.84 12.34
C ALA A 183 2.70 23.39 12.77
N ILE A 184 3.78 22.60 12.85
CA ILE A 184 3.70 21.14 13.11
C ILE A 184 4.74 20.79 14.18
N SER A 185 4.34 20.12 15.27
CA SER A 185 5.31 19.55 16.18
C SER A 185 6.03 18.37 15.51
N LEU A 186 7.36 18.42 15.50
CA LEU A 186 8.20 17.31 15.08
C LEU A 186 8.56 16.35 16.21
N SER A 187 8.43 16.84 17.44
CA SER A 187 8.63 16.09 18.69
C SER A 187 7.90 16.80 19.83
N SER A 188 7.94 16.25 21.03
CA SER A 188 7.31 16.85 22.20
C SER A 188 7.85 18.25 22.60
N ASN A 189 8.92 18.74 22.00
CA ASN A 189 9.48 20.05 22.32
C ASN A 189 9.99 20.85 21.11
N THR A 190 9.62 20.44 19.90
CA THR A 190 10.08 21.10 18.66
C THR A 190 8.93 21.27 17.69
N ILE A 191 8.69 22.50 17.22
CA ILE A 191 7.68 22.86 16.24
C ILE A 191 8.39 23.32 14.97
N LYS A 192 8.07 22.73 13.82
CA LYS A 192 8.39 23.27 12.50
C LYS A 192 7.32 24.29 12.14
N LEU A 193 7.72 25.51 11.82
CA LEU A 193 6.85 26.57 11.34
C LEU A 193 7.22 26.92 9.92
N THR A 194 6.24 26.97 9.03
CA THR A 194 6.37 27.48 7.67
C THR A 194 5.71 28.86 7.60
N LEU A 195 6.47 29.82 7.12
CA LEU A 195 6.01 31.19 6.88
C LEU A 195 5.72 31.37 5.39
N SER A 196 4.81 32.28 5.05
CA SER A 196 4.69 32.70 3.66
C SER A 196 5.95 33.41 3.16
N VAL A 197 6.81 33.85 4.07
CA VAL A 197 7.93 34.79 3.85
C VAL A 197 9.11 34.44 4.71
N THR A 198 10.28 34.91 4.30
CA THR A 198 11.48 34.84 5.13
C THR A 198 11.42 35.84 6.29
N LEU A 199 11.82 35.35 7.47
CA LEU A 199 12.02 36.17 8.66
C LEU A 199 13.52 36.23 8.98
N GLY A 200 14.05 37.45 9.22
CA GLY A 200 15.38 37.64 9.81
C GLY A 200 15.37 37.20 11.27
N LEU A 201 16.24 36.25 11.62
CA LEU A 201 16.23 35.63 12.95
C LEU A 201 17.15 36.39 13.89
N GLU A 202 16.61 36.75 15.04
CA GLU A 202 17.35 37.32 16.18
C GLU A 202 17.96 36.19 17.04
N THR A 203 19.01 36.52 17.76
CA THR A 203 19.73 35.56 18.60
C THR A 203 18.97 35.17 19.86
N SER A 204 18.10 36.04 20.35
CA SER A 204 17.21 35.79 21.47
C SER A 204 15.87 35.26 20.96
N ALA A 205 15.39 34.17 21.53
CA ALA A 205 14.09 33.58 21.14
C ALA A 205 12.92 34.57 21.30
N SER A 206 12.92 35.38 22.37
CA SER A 206 11.88 36.38 22.65
C SER A 206 11.82 37.48 21.60
N ASP A 207 12.96 37.83 21.01
CA ASP A 207 13.06 38.95 20.08
C ASP A 207 12.51 38.58 18.68
N ASN A 208 12.30 37.28 18.43
CA ASN A 208 11.63 36.80 17.22
C ASN A 208 10.09 36.94 17.25
N GLY A 209 9.49 37.37 18.36
CA GLY A 209 8.09 37.77 18.44
C GLY A 209 7.03 36.65 18.45
N PHE A 210 7.41 35.39 18.42
CA PHE A 210 6.45 34.28 18.44
C PHE A 210 5.85 34.07 19.83
N VAL A 211 4.53 33.87 19.87
CA VAL A 211 3.76 33.59 21.09
C VAL A 211 3.01 32.28 20.90
N LEU A 212 3.32 31.30 21.74
CA LEU A 212 2.64 30.00 21.79
C LEU A 212 1.75 29.94 23.04
N THR A 213 0.46 29.62 22.87
CA THR A 213 -0.52 29.52 23.96
C THR A 213 -1.33 28.25 23.89
N TYR A 214 -1.82 27.77 25.04
CA TYR A 214 -2.90 26.79 25.09
C TYR A 214 -4.25 27.45 24.73
N ASN A 215 -5.26 26.62 24.50
CA ASN A 215 -6.64 27.05 24.30
C ASN A 215 -7.25 27.80 25.52
N ASP A 216 -6.70 27.67 26.73
CA ASP A 216 -7.09 28.44 27.91
C ASP A 216 -6.35 29.78 28.04
N GLY A 217 -5.49 30.14 27.10
CA GLY A 217 -4.70 31.37 27.06
C GLY A 217 -3.36 31.28 27.83
N THR A 218 -3.04 30.16 28.46
CA THR A 218 -1.75 29.98 29.16
C THR A 218 -0.60 29.96 28.14
N SER A 219 0.43 30.77 28.36
CA SER A 219 1.60 30.87 27.48
C SER A 219 2.59 29.73 27.72
N VAL A 220 3.17 29.27 26.61
CA VAL A 220 4.27 28.29 26.59
C VAL A 220 5.54 29.01 26.11
N ALA A 221 6.60 28.96 26.92
CA ALA A 221 7.84 29.65 26.57
C ALA A 221 8.55 28.96 25.40
N ILE A 222 8.90 29.75 24.39
CA ILE A 222 9.77 29.34 23.29
C ILE A 222 11.21 29.65 23.71
N SER A 223 12.05 28.63 23.76
CA SER A 223 13.43 28.71 24.22
C SER A 223 14.43 29.01 23.11
N ASP A 224 14.08 28.68 21.86
CA ASP A 224 14.96 28.88 20.71
C ASP A 224 14.13 28.96 19.41
N VAL A 225 14.60 29.76 18.44
CA VAL A 225 14.06 29.88 17.10
C VAL A 225 15.21 29.80 16.12
N VAL A 226 15.21 28.81 15.23
CA VAL A 226 16.33 28.57 14.32
C VAL A 226 15.86 28.28 12.89
N ASN A 227 16.73 28.50 11.93
CA ASN A 227 16.47 28.12 10.53
C ASN A 227 16.41 26.60 10.38
N TYR A 228 15.34 26.06 9.78
CA TYR A 228 15.14 24.62 9.58
C TYR A 228 16.15 24.02 8.62
N GLU A 229 16.44 24.68 7.50
CA GLU A 229 17.36 24.18 6.48
C GLU A 229 18.84 24.34 6.86
N ASN A 230 19.17 25.26 7.76
CA ASN A 230 20.55 25.57 8.11
C ASN A 230 20.79 25.72 9.62
N GLN A 231 20.63 24.63 10.34
CA GLN A 231 20.77 24.62 11.80
C GLN A 231 22.17 24.94 12.31
N ASN A 232 23.20 24.73 11.51
CA ASN A 232 24.61 25.04 11.85
C ASN A 232 24.95 26.54 11.73
N ASN A 233 24.16 27.29 10.93
CA ASN A 233 24.34 28.72 10.72
C ASN A 233 23.05 29.50 10.96
N ARG A 234 22.36 29.11 12.00
CA ARG A 234 20.96 29.32 12.30
C ARG A 234 20.50 30.77 12.40
N TYR A 235 21.40 31.74 12.57
CA TYR A 235 21.03 33.15 12.75
C TYR A 235 21.48 34.05 11.59
N LYS A 236 22.15 33.52 10.55
CA LYS A 236 22.77 34.35 9.54
C LYS A 236 21.92 34.66 8.31
N ASN A 237 20.85 33.92 8.09
CA ASN A 237 20.02 34.07 6.90
C ASN A 237 18.55 34.22 7.26
N ASN A 238 17.83 34.97 6.48
CA ASN A 238 16.38 34.95 6.49
C ASN A 238 15.90 33.53 6.26
N ALA A 239 14.94 33.07 7.06
CA ALA A 239 14.39 31.75 6.97
C ALA A 239 12.88 31.75 6.74
N LYS A 240 12.41 30.89 5.85
CA LYS A 240 10.99 30.68 5.59
C LYS A 240 10.45 29.50 6.40
N ASN A 241 11.29 28.49 6.62
CA ASN A 241 11.01 27.36 7.49
C ASN A 241 11.84 27.47 8.77
N LEU A 242 11.17 27.44 9.90
CA LEU A 242 11.75 27.65 11.23
C LEU A 242 11.57 26.42 12.11
N LEU A 243 12.48 26.23 13.05
CA LEU A 243 12.28 25.36 14.20
C LEU A 243 12.13 26.21 15.46
N LEU A 244 11.00 26.09 16.12
CA LEU A 244 10.72 26.67 17.42
C LEU A 244 10.89 25.57 18.48
N LYS A 245 11.78 25.79 19.45
CA LYS A 245 11.96 24.89 20.58
C LYS A 245 11.19 25.42 21.77
N THR A 246 10.41 24.55 22.41
CA THR A 246 9.67 24.90 23.64
C THR A 246 10.48 24.55 24.88
N SER A 247 10.33 25.35 25.95
CA SER A 247 10.99 25.11 27.23
C SER A 247 10.38 23.96 28.01
N SER A 248 9.10 23.67 27.76
CA SER A 248 8.36 22.52 28.30
C SER A 248 7.89 21.62 27.18
N LYS A 249 7.63 20.35 27.49
CA LYS A 249 7.03 19.43 26.52
C LYS A 249 5.65 19.93 26.09
N ILE A 250 5.35 19.78 24.82
CA ILE A 250 4.01 19.93 24.24
C ILE A 250 3.17 18.79 24.81
N ASP A 251 2.09 19.15 25.50
CA ASP A 251 1.10 18.21 26.00
C ASP A 251 0.15 17.84 24.86
N PRO A 252 0.15 16.59 24.38
CA PRO A 252 -0.67 16.19 23.24
C PRO A 252 -2.18 16.18 23.53
N THR A 253 -2.59 16.44 24.77
CA THR A 253 -4.01 16.59 25.15
C THR A 253 -4.54 18.02 24.95
N LYS A 254 -3.67 18.97 24.61
CA LYS A 254 -3.97 20.41 24.51
C LYS A 254 -3.97 20.89 23.07
N ILE A 255 -4.77 21.91 22.82
CA ILE A 255 -4.78 22.66 21.54
C ILE A 255 -3.87 23.85 21.71
N TYR A 256 -2.91 23.99 20.81
CA TYR A 256 -1.94 25.09 20.82
C TYR A 256 -2.23 26.07 19.68
N THR A 257 -2.12 27.34 19.97
CA THR A 257 -2.18 28.43 18.99
C THR A 257 -0.85 29.15 18.97
N LEU A 258 -0.27 29.29 17.77
CA LEU A 258 0.95 30.05 17.51
C LEU A 258 0.59 31.37 16.85
N LYS A 259 1.09 32.49 17.41
CA LYS A 259 0.86 33.86 16.91
C LYS A 259 2.16 34.57 16.69
N HIS A 260 2.10 35.58 15.82
CA HIS A 260 3.20 36.55 15.67
C HIS A 260 2.60 37.92 15.28
N PRO A 261 3.05 39.05 15.87
CA PRO A 261 2.43 40.37 15.69
C PRO A 261 2.44 40.87 14.23
N SER A 262 3.44 40.43 13.46
CA SER A 262 3.60 40.87 12.04
C SER A 262 3.04 39.86 11.04
N PHE A 263 2.41 38.77 11.46
CA PHE A 263 1.89 37.74 10.56
C PHE A 263 0.38 37.53 10.80
N LYS A 264 -0.31 37.16 9.74
CA LYS A 264 -1.72 36.80 9.75
C LYS A 264 -1.88 35.26 9.83
N PRO A 265 -3.02 34.76 10.30
CA PRO A 265 -4.09 35.54 10.91
C PRO A 265 -3.67 36.09 12.29
N ALA A 266 -4.23 37.21 12.70
CA ALA A 266 -3.87 37.87 13.98
C ALA A 266 -4.23 37.01 15.22
N GLU A 267 -5.25 36.18 15.09
CA GLU A 267 -5.65 35.15 16.08
C GLU A 267 -4.65 34.00 16.16
N GLY A 268 -3.76 33.86 15.17
CA GLY A 268 -2.75 32.82 15.06
C GLY A 268 -3.27 31.58 14.34
N ILE A 269 -2.41 30.56 14.24
CA ILE A 269 -2.73 29.26 13.67
C ILE A 269 -2.61 28.16 14.73
N ASN A 270 -3.38 27.08 14.57
CA ASN A 270 -3.23 25.91 15.42
C ASN A 270 -1.94 25.16 15.07
N VAL A 271 -1.28 24.65 16.10
CA VAL A 271 -0.12 23.78 15.94
C VAL A 271 -0.62 22.34 15.84
N SER A 272 -0.31 21.67 14.73
CA SER A 272 -0.49 20.21 14.64
C SER A 272 0.46 19.51 15.62
N ILE A 273 -0.07 18.64 16.46
CA ILE A 273 0.68 17.96 17.54
C ILE A 273 1.31 16.63 17.11
N LEU A 274 1.44 16.37 15.83
CA LEU A 274 1.92 15.11 15.22
C LEU A 274 3.08 14.45 15.98
N GLY A 275 4.22 15.12 16.09
CA GLY A 275 5.39 14.57 16.72
C GLY A 275 5.27 14.46 18.25
N ALA A 276 4.46 15.33 18.88
CA ALA A 276 4.22 15.23 20.32
C ALA A 276 3.35 14.02 20.67
N VAL A 277 2.45 13.61 19.81
CA VAL A 277 1.64 12.39 19.97
C VAL A 277 2.52 11.14 19.88
N GLY A 278 3.52 11.12 19.01
CA GLY A 278 4.49 10.04 18.90
C GLY A 278 5.27 9.75 20.21
N ASP A 279 5.46 10.78 21.04
CA ASP A 279 6.10 10.69 22.35
C ASP A 279 5.12 10.33 23.51
N SER A 280 3.90 9.90 23.20
CA SER A 280 2.90 9.53 24.20
C SER A 280 3.33 8.35 25.07
N VAL A 281 2.75 8.29 26.29
CA VAL A 281 2.96 7.15 27.19
C VAL A 281 2.49 5.84 26.59
N THR A 282 3.12 4.74 26.95
CA THR A 282 2.85 3.39 26.42
C THR A 282 2.24 2.48 27.49
N TYR A 283 1.69 1.37 27.04
CA TYR A 283 1.13 0.33 27.90
C TYR A 283 1.64 -1.05 27.51
N ASP A 284 2.24 -1.76 28.47
CA ASP A 284 2.85 -3.08 28.24
C ASP A 284 1.92 -4.27 28.58
N GLY A 285 0.74 -4.01 29.21
CA GLY A 285 -0.23 -5.06 29.54
C GLY A 285 -0.82 -5.72 28.28
N ASP A 286 -1.34 -6.92 28.42
CA ASP A 286 -1.90 -7.78 27.36
C ASP A 286 -3.45 -7.86 27.40
N ASP A 287 -4.09 -6.93 28.09
CA ASP A 287 -5.52 -6.93 28.39
C ASP A 287 -6.29 -5.71 27.81
N LEU A 288 -5.77 -5.12 26.72
CA LEU A 288 -6.54 -4.13 25.94
C LEU A 288 -7.70 -4.81 25.21
N GLY A 289 -8.79 -4.07 25.05
CA GLY A 289 -10.04 -4.60 24.52
C GLY A 289 -10.98 -5.06 25.62
N LEU A 290 -11.77 -6.08 25.32
CA LEU A 290 -12.75 -6.68 26.22
C LEU A 290 -12.19 -7.91 26.95
N THR A 291 -12.31 -7.91 28.27
CA THR A 291 -12.06 -9.10 29.10
C THR A 291 -13.35 -9.51 29.81
N LEU A 292 -13.81 -10.75 29.59
CA LEU A 292 -15.00 -11.32 30.22
C LEU A 292 -14.63 -12.28 31.36
N ASN A 293 -15.41 -12.22 32.46
CA ASN A 293 -15.37 -13.18 33.55
C ASN A 293 -16.81 -13.51 33.96
N GLY A 294 -17.42 -14.50 33.33
CA GLY A 294 -18.86 -14.72 33.40
C GLY A 294 -19.61 -13.51 32.79
N ASN A 295 -20.55 -12.97 33.55
CA ASN A 295 -21.30 -11.79 33.11
C ASN A 295 -20.56 -10.47 33.38
N LYS A 296 -19.46 -10.50 34.10
CA LYS A 296 -18.65 -9.30 34.38
C LYS A 296 -17.71 -9.00 33.24
N ALA A 297 -17.74 -7.76 32.75
CA ALA A 297 -16.90 -7.30 31.65
C ALA A 297 -16.01 -6.14 32.08
N THR A 298 -14.75 -6.19 31.71
CA THR A 298 -13.80 -5.07 31.79
C THR A 298 -13.43 -4.64 30.37
N PHE A 299 -13.62 -3.35 30.10
CA PHE A 299 -13.31 -2.71 28.82
C PHE A 299 -12.09 -1.82 29.02
N LYS A 300 -11.08 -1.98 28.15
CA LYS A 300 -9.86 -1.16 28.17
C LYS A 300 -9.51 -0.70 26.75
N THR A 301 -9.21 0.59 26.62
CA THR A 301 -8.68 1.13 25.36
C THR A 301 -7.52 2.08 25.63
N TRP A 302 -6.53 2.07 24.77
CA TRP A 302 -5.40 2.99 24.87
C TRP A 302 -5.68 4.23 24.03
N ALA A 303 -5.94 5.36 24.70
CA ALA A 303 -6.23 6.64 24.07
C ALA A 303 -5.59 7.78 24.88
N PRO A 304 -4.25 7.92 24.85
CA PRO A 304 -3.49 8.79 25.75
C PRO A 304 -3.85 10.27 25.59
N ILE A 305 -4.29 10.70 24.40
CA ILE A 305 -4.62 12.10 24.12
C ILE A 305 -6.11 12.43 24.33
N ALA A 306 -6.95 11.43 24.51
CA ALA A 306 -8.37 11.66 24.80
C ALA A 306 -8.57 12.42 26.11
N SER A 307 -9.43 13.42 26.08
CA SER A 307 -9.84 14.19 27.26
C SER A 307 -11.03 13.59 28.00
N ASP A 308 -11.87 12.82 27.29
CA ASP A 308 -13.03 12.10 27.83
C ASP A 308 -13.31 10.85 26.99
N VAL A 309 -13.69 9.74 27.66
CA VAL A 309 -14.10 8.50 26.99
C VAL A 309 -15.32 7.95 27.73
N GLU A 310 -16.36 7.65 26.95
CA GLU A 310 -17.58 6.99 27.43
C GLU A 310 -17.73 5.64 26.72
N LEU A 311 -18.09 4.61 27.47
CA LEU A 311 -18.50 3.31 26.98
C LEU A 311 -19.99 3.33 26.67
N LEU A 312 -20.37 3.02 25.44
CA LEU A 312 -21.76 2.92 24.97
C LEU A 312 -22.10 1.44 24.79
N LEU A 313 -23.17 0.97 25.44
CA LEU A 313 -23.61 -0.41 25.42
C LEU A 313 -24.96 -0.53 24.69
N TYR A 314 -25.08 -1.51 23.79
CA TYR A 314 -26.25 -1.75 22.94
C TYR A 314 -26.79 -3.16 23.11
N THR A 315 -28.12 -3.33 22.95
CA THR A 315 -28.79 -4.63 23.11
C THR A 315 -28.83 -5.44 21.82
N SER A 316 -28.80 -4.79 20.67
CA SER A 316 -28.84 -5.46 19.37
C SER A 316 -28.03 -4.72 18.30
N SER A 317 -27.79 -5.37 17.17
CA SER A 317 -27.16 -4.77 15.99
C SER A 317 -28.01 -3.67 15.35
N ASN A 318 -29.32 -3.67 15.58
CA ASN A 318 -30.21 -2.61 15.07
C ASN A 318 -30.09 -1.30 15.85
N ASP A 319 -29.54 -1.34 17.06
CA ASP A 319 -29.46 -0.18 17.95
C ASP A 319 -28.15 0.61 17.76
N VAL A 320 -27.16 0.05 17.04
CA VAL A 320 -25.80 0.62 16.95
C VAL A 320 -25.66 1.78 15.95
N GLY A 321 -26.72 2.11 15.21
CA GLY A 321 -26.70 3.12 14.16
C GLY A 321 -26.02 2.61 12.87
N THR A 322 -25.82 3.52 11.94
CA THR A 322 -25.26 3.21 10.62
C THR A 322 -23.90 3.86 10.37
N PHE A 323 -23.37 4.60 11.34
CA PHE A 323 -22.12 5.34 11.18
C PHE A 323 -20.92 4.41 11.25
N LYS A 324 -20.26 4.30 10.12
CA LYS A 324 -18.85 3.96 10.04
C LYS A 324 -18.02 5.23 10.04
N THR A 325 -16.79 5.16 10.50
CA THR A 325 -15.84 6.29 10.42
C THR A 325 -15.71 6.85 9.00
N GLU A 326 -15.93 6.05 7.98
CA GLU A 326 -15.95 6.46 6.57
C GLU A 326 -17.13 7.34 6.16
N THR A 327 -18.20 7.37 6.95
CA THR A 327 -19.49 7.96 6.54
C THR A 327 -19.66 9.43 6.95
N ILE A 328 -18.58 10.18 7.22
CA ILE A 328 -18.72 11.66 7.30
C ILE A 328 -19.25 12.22 5.97
N ALA A 329 -18.95 11.58 4.84
CA ALA A 329 -19.63 11.83 3.58
C ALA A 329 -21.14 11.46 3.60
N ALA A 330 -21.61 10.56 4.46
CA ALA A 330 -23.03 10.19 4.56
C ALA A 330 -23.89 11.28 5.24
N LYS A 331 -23.32 12.19 6.01
CA LYS A 331 -24.01 13.44 6.36
C LYS A 331 -24.48 14.23 5.12
N ALA A 332 -23.82 14.05 4.00
CA ALA A 332 -24.25 14.58 2.71
C ALA A 332 -25.37 13.74 2.03
N ILE A 333 -25.67 12.53 2.51
CA ILE A 333 -26.59 11.58 1.88
C ILE A 333 -27.96 11.51 2.59
N GLY A 334 -28.17 12.28 3.68
CA GLY A 334 -29.48 12.49 4.25
C GLY A 334 -29.80 11.80 5.57
N ALA A 335 -28.81 11.26 6.28
CA ALA A 335 -29.00 10.91 7.70
C ALA A 335 -29.14 12.19 8.51
N THR A 336 -30.26 12.33 9.23
CA THR A 336 -30.70 13.62 9.75
C THR A 336 -30.49 13.77 11.25
N THR A 337 -30.19 12.71 11.99
CA THR A 337 -30.06 12.75 13.45
C THR A 337 -28.80 12.03 13.96
N GLU A 338 -28.29 12.45 15.12
CA GLU A 338 -27.20 11.73 15.82
C GLU A 338 -27.59 10.29 16.14
N GLU A 339 -28.87 10.04 16.43
CA GLU A 339 -29.42 8.72 16.74
C GLU A 339 -29.35 7.77 15.54
N GLU A 340 -29.67 8.24 14.33
CA GLU A 340 -29.57 7.45 13.11
C GLU A 340 -28.10 7.09 12.78
N LEU A 341 -27.17 8.01 13.10
CA LEU A 341 -25.74 7.80 12.81
C LEU A 341 -25.06 6.91 13.85
N TYR A 342 -25.23 7.21 15.12
CA TYR A 342 -24.44 6.62 16.19
C TYR A 342 -25.17 5.58 17.02
N GLY A 343 -26.48 5.43 16.77
CA GLY A 343 -27.37 4.52 17.46
C GLY A 343 -27.85 5.05 18.80
N THR A 344 -28.71 4.25 19.46
CA THR A 344 -29.29 4.55 20.76
C THR A 344 -28.74 3.58 21.79
N PRO A 345 -27.70 3.96 22.56
CA PRO A 345 -27.15 3.08 23.58
C PRO A 345 -28.19 2.84 24.71
N ALA A 346 -28.33 1.57 25.10
CA ALA A 346 -29.15 1.20 26.27
C ALA A 346 -28.47 1.64 27.58
N LYS A 347 -27.18 1.82 27.59
CA LYS A 347 -26.40 2.31 28.73
C LYS A 347 -25.17 3.07 28.26
N THR A 348 -24.85 4.15 28.96
CA THR A 348 -23.62 4.91 28.81
C THR A 348 -22.86 4.94 30.13
N GLU A 349 -21.57 4.62 30.13
CA GLU A 349 -20.72 4.66 31.33
C GLU A 349 -19.45 5.44 31.08
N LYS A 350 -19.07 6.31 32.01
CA LYS A 350 -17.78 7.00 31.95
C LYS A 350 -16.63 6.07 32.24
N MET A 351 -15.59 6.17 31.44
CA MET A 351 -14.36 5.43 31.68
C MET A 351 -13.36 6.25 32.51
N THR A 352 -12.47 5.58 33.19
CA THR A 352 -11.41 6.19 34.01
C THR A 352 -10.06 6.05 33.32
N LYS A 353 -9.34 7.18 33.22
CA LYS A 353 -8.01 7.23 32.62
C LYS A 353 -6.91 6.95 33.63
N ASP A 354 -6.02 6.04 33.31
CA ASP A 354 -4.71 5.98 33.93
C ASP A 354 -3.75 6.93 33.19
N SER A 355 -3.36 8.00 33.83
CA SER A 355 -2.48 9.02 33.25
C SER A 355 -1.04 8.55 33.04
N GLN A 356 -0.59 7.48 33.68
CA GLN A 356 0.75 6.94 33.49
C GLN A 356 0.88 6.07 32.24
N THR A 357 -0.21 5.41 31.86
CA THR A 357 -0.22 4.48 30.73
C THR A 357 -1.07 4.97 29.55
N GLY A 358 -1.94 5.95 29.76
CA GLY A 358 -2.88 6.42 28.74
C GLY A 358 -4.07 5.49 28.50
N VAL A 359 -4.22 4.45 29.34
CA VAL A 359 -5.33 3.49 29.24
C VAL A 359 -6.58 4.03 29.90
N TRP A 360 -7.70 3.96 29.22
CA TRP A 360 -9.04 4.16 29.74
C TRP A 360 -9.67 2.82 30.05
N SER A 361 -10.32 2.71 31.22
CA SER A 361 -10.94 1.46 31.65
C SER A 361 -12.30 1.69 32.30
N CYS A 362 -13.19 0.71 32.12
CA CYS A 362 -14.49 0.63 32.79
C CYS A 362 -14.84 -0.83 33.04
N THR A 363 -15.47 -1.14 34.18
CA THR A 363 -15.96 -2.47 34.51
C THR A 363 -17.48 -2.44 34.71
N ILE A 364 -18.16 -3.34 34.02
CA ILE A 364 -19.62 -3.56 34.14
C ILE A 364 -19.82 -4.92 34.82
N GLU A 365 -20.54 -4.94 35.92
CA GLU A 365 -20.72 -6.14 36.73
C GLU A 365 -21.63 -7.19 36.05
N ASP A 366 -22.59 -6.74 35.20
CA ASP A 366 -23.46 -7.63 34.44
C ASP A 366 -23.71 -7.06 33.05
N VAL A 367 -23.14 -7.72 32.04
CA VAL A 367 -23.33 -7.38 30.62
C VAL A 367 -24.29 -8.33 29.89
N SER A 368 -24.99 -9.20 30.59
CA SER A 368 -25.86 -10.22 29.99
C SER A 368 -26.96 -9.69 29.08
N SER A 369 -27.36 -8.41 29.27
CA SER A 369 -28.37 -7.72 28.47
C SER A 369 -27.82 -6.98 27.25
N TYR A 370 -26.51 -6.90 27.13
CA TYR A 370 -25.86 -6.14 26.04
C TYR A 370 -25.12 -7.08 25.09
N LYS A 371 -25.18 -6.77 23.80
CA LYS A 371 -24.48 -7.54 22.77
C LYS A 371 -23.36 -6.79 22.10
N TYR A 372 -23.45 -5.46 22.05
CA TYR A 372 -22.47 -4.64 21.34
C TYR A 372 -22.04 -3.44 22.19
N TYR A 373 -20.89 -2.87 21.85
CA TYR A 373 -20.38 -1.66 22.46
C TYR A 373 -19.61 -0.79 21.47
N LYS A 374 -19.51 0.49 21.76
CA LYS A 374 -18.64 1.49 21.12
C LYS A 374 -18.00 2.35 22.18
N TYR A 375 -16.95 3.05 21.79
CA TYR A 375 -16.42 4.17 22.57
C TYR A 375 -16.83 5.50 21.95
N LYS A 376 -17.25 6.43 22.79
CA LYS A 376 -17.41 7.84 22.46
C LYS A 376 -16.24 8.58 23.06
N MET A 377 -15.36 9.11 22.22
CA MET A 377 -14.08 9.70 22.63
C MET A 377 -14.03 11.17 22.24
N ASN A 378 -13.52 12.03 23.14
CA ASN A 378 -13.20 13.40 22.79
C ASN A 378 -11.67 13.54 22.63
N ASN A 379 -11.23 13.73 21.39
CA ASN A 379 -9.84 13.96 21.04
C ASN A 379 -9.70 15.39 20.51
N LEU A 380 -8.94 16.24 21.18
CA LEU A 380 -8.65 17.61 20.75
C LEU A 380 -9.90 18.45 20.43
N GLY A 381 -10.97 18.26 21.21
CA GLY A 381 -12.23 18.97 21.02
C GLY A 381 -13.17 18.38 19.97
N VAL A 382 -12.78 17.29 19.31
CA VAL A 382 -13.62 16.56 18.35
C VAL A 382 -14.14 15.28 19.00
N THR A 383 -15.43 15.02 18.87
CA THR A 383 -16.05 13.78 19.36
C THR A 383 -16.07 12.73 18.28
N TYR A 384 -15.57 11.53 18.60
CA TYR A 384 -15.56 10.35 17.74
C TYR A 384 -16.39 9.23 18.38
N TYR A 385 -17.06 8.45 17.53
CA TYR A 385 -17.75 7.23 17.92
C TYR A 385 -17.09 6.07 17.20
N VAL A 386 -16.42 5.20 17.91
CA VAL A 386 -15.56 4.18 17.31
C VAL A 386 -15.84 2.79 17.87
N SER A 387 -15.76 1.76 17.02
CA SER A 387 -15.61 0.40 17.50
C SER A 387 -14.19 0.24 18.08
N ASP A 388 -14.05 -0.69 18.98
CA ASP A 388 -12.78 -0.96 19.66
C ASP A 388 -11.79 -1.62 18.69
N ILE A 389 -10.67 -0.97 18.44
CA ILE A 389 -9.62 -1.54 17.56
C ILE A 389 -9.04 -2.86 18.08
N TRP A 390 -9.23 -3.17 19.36
CA TRP A 390 -8.80 -4.42 19.99
C TRP A 390 -9.89 -5.49 20.00
N ALA A 391 -11.08 -5.21 19.48
CA ALA A 391 -12.17 -6.17 19.43
C ALA A 391 -11.81 -7.38 18.57
N LYS A 392 -12.32 -8.56 18.96
CA LYS A 392 -12.13 -9.83 18.24
C LYS A 392 -13.36 -10.26 17.45
N SER A 393 -14.46 -9.56 17.64
CA SER A 393 -15.71 -9.74 16.91
C SER A 393 -16.50 -8.43 16.88
N CYS A 394 -17.20 -8.17 15.80
CA CYS A 394 -17.99 -6.97 15.58
C CYS A 394 -19.34 -7.30 14.97
N SER A 395 -20.27 -6.32 14.99
CA SER A 395 -21.45 -6.34 14.12
C SER A 395 -21.03 -6.28 12.65
N ALA A 396 -21.98 -6.46 11.75
CA ALA A 396 -21.77 -6.25 10.32
C ALA A 396 -20.98 -4.97 10.07
N GLU A 397 -19.99 -5.07 9.17
CA GLU A 397 -19.13 -3.97 8.74
C GLU A 397 -18.37 -3.28 9.88
N ALA A 398 -18.09 -3.99 10.96
CA ALA A 398 -17.42 -3.50 12.15
C ALA A 398 -17.95 -2.18 12.73
N ILE A 399 -19.26 -1.92 12.59
CA ILE A 399 -19.91 -0.69 13.10
C ILE A 399 -19.82 -0.61 14.62
N ALA A 400 -19.97 -1.73 15.33
CA ALA A 400 -19.81 -1.84 16.77
C ALA A 400 -19.13 -3.13 17.17
N SER A 401 -18.30 -3.07 18.20
CA SER A 401 -17.63 -4.22 18.78
C SER A 401 -18.64 -5.12 19.49
N GLN A 402 -18.44 -6.44 19.41
CA GLN A 402 -19.35 -7.41 20.03
C GLN A 402 -18.85 -7.80 21.44
N ILE A 403 -19.80 -7.92 22.38
CA ILE A 403 -19.53 -8.41 23.74
C ILE A 403 -19.58 -9.93 23.71
N VAL A 404 -18.43 -10.55 23.40
CA VAL A 404 -18.30 -12.01 23.31
C VAL A 404 -16.87 -12.45 23.64
N ASP A 405 -16.75 -13.57 24.34
CA ASP A 405 -15.49 -14.33 24.40
C ASP A 405 -15.52 -15.39 23.30
N ILE A 406 -14.82 -15.13 22.21
CA ILE A 406 -14.80 -16.02 21.05
C ILE A 406 -14.15 -17.40 21.34
N ASN A 407 -13.55 -17.57 22.50
CA ASN A 407 -12.92 -18.83 22.96
C ASN A 407 -13.74 -19.54 24.05
N SER A 408 -14.87 -18.95 24.47
CA SER A 408 -15.74 -19.57 25.47
C SER A 408 -16.53 -20.72 24.87
N ALA A 409 -16.50 -21.89 25.51
CA ALA A 409 -17.33 -23.04 25.13
C ALA A 409 -18.83 -22.84 25.42
N ASN A 410 -19.19 -21.82 26.19
CA ASN A 410 -20.56 -21.54 26.64
C ASN A 410 -21.30 -20.54 25.75
N GLU A 411 -20.60 -19.86 24.87
CA GLU A 411 -21.22 -18.95 23.94
C GLU A 411 -21.54 -19.64 22.61
N ALA A 412 -22.48 -19.11 21.87
CA ALA A 412 -23.20 -19.71 20.75
C ALA A 412 -22.35 -20.08 19.51
N ILE A 413 -21.03 -20.22 19.68
CA ILE A 413 -20.22 -20.94 18.68
C ILE A 413 -20.56 -22.43 18.86
N PRO A 414 -21.25 -23.05 17.90
CA PRO A 414 -21.71 -24.42 18.01
C PRO A 414 -20.58 -25.37 18.44
N SER A 415 -20.92 -26.31 19.33
CA SER A 415 -19.98 -27.23 19.99
C SER A 415 -19.13 -28.11 19.06
N GLY A 416 -19.32 -28.06 17.76
CA GLY A 416 -18.45 -28.69 16.76
C GLY A 416 -17.28 -27.80 16.29
N ALA A 417 -17.23 -26.55 16.67
CA ALA A 417 -16.23 -25.57 16.24
C ALA A 417 -15.25 -25.18 17.36
N SER A 418 -14.98 -26.08 18.30
CA SER A 418 -13.96 -25.91 19.35
C SER A 418 -12.52 -25.90 18.77
N TYR A 419 -12.35 -25.34 17.57
CA TYR A 419 -11.08 -25.15 16.92
C TYR A 419 -10.66 -23.72 17.14
N GLY A 420 -9.57 -23.48 17.86
CA GLY A 420 -9.03 -22.16 18.04
C GLY A 420 -8.94 -21.68 19.48
N THR A 421 -8.78 -22.57 20.48
CA THR A 421 -8.30 -22.13 21.79
C THR A 421 -6.77 -22.09 21.80
N LYS A 422 -6.17 -21.19 22.58
CA LYS A 422 -4.70 -21.06 22.74
C LYS A 422 -4.03 -22.40 23.08
N GLU A 423 -4.70 -23.24 23.86
CA GLU A 423 -4.21 -24.54 24.33
C GLU A 423 -4.21 -25.62 23.22
N SER A 424 -4.93 -25.36 22.13
CA SER A 424 -5.11 -26.32 21.02
C SER A 424 -4.46 -25.90 19.72
N TYR A 425 -3.58 -24.87 19.75
CA TYR A 425 -2.88 -24.40 18.55
C TYR A 425 -2.30 -25.55 17.73
N LYS A 426 -2.55 -25.58 16.45
CA LYS A 426 -2.11 -26.62 15.54
C LYS A 426 -1.40 -26.03 14.34
N ASN A 427 -0.31 -26.67 13.96
CA ASN A 427 0.35 -26.49 12.67
C ASN A 427 0.63 -27.88 12.08
N PRO A 428 -0.05 -28.30 11.01
CA PRO A 428 0.20 -29.59 10.36
C PRO A 428 1.59 -29.65 9.72
N PHE A 429 2.21 -28.50 9.42
CA PHE A 429 3.58 -28.42 8.97
C PHE A 429 4.54 -28.61 10.16
N GLY A 430 5.37 -29.65 10.12
CA GLY A 430 6.24 -30.00 11.26
C GLY A 430 5.54 -30.70 12.41
N LYS A 431 4.44 -31.40 12.14
CA LYS A 431 3.68 -32.19 13.14
C LYS A 431 3.35 -31.38 14.39
N ASN A 432 2.68 -30.27 14.22
CA ASN A 432 2.28 -29.40 15.33
C ASN A 432 3.47 -28.90 16.17
N GLY A 433 4.56 -28.49 15.50
CA GLY A 433 5.76 -27.96 16.15
C GLY A 433 6.68 -29.02 16.77
N THR A 434 6.40 -30.32 16.62
CA THR A 434 7.26 -31.40 17.15
C THR A 434 8.43 -31.75 16.22
N GLU A 435 8.35 -31.34 14.93
CA GLU A 435 9.44 -31.45 13.96
C GLU A 435 9.82 -30.04 13.50
N SER A 436 11.12 -29.73 13.54
CA SER A 436 11.63 -28.52 12.88
C SER A 436 11.63 -28.71 11.38
N LYS A 437 11.03 -27.75 10.67
CA LYS A 437 10.98 -27.68 9.20
C LYS A 437 11.70 -26.44 8.73
N SER A 438 12.28 -26.51 7.55
CA SER A 438 12.77 -25.31 6.83
C SER A 438 11.67 -24.79 5.92
N ASN A 439 11.65 -23.48 5.69
CA ASN A 439 10.76 -22.87 4.68
C ASN A 439 10.99 -23.46 3.27
N THR A 440 12.17 -24.04 3.00
CA THR A 440 12.45 -24.75 1.72
C THR A 440 11.59 -26.01 1.52
N ASP A 441 11.04 -26.58 2.62
CA ASP A 441 10.13 -27.72 2.57
C ASP A 441 8.69 -27.30 2.24
N ALA A 442 8.41 -25.99 2.33
CA ALA A 442 7.09 -25.45 2.04
C ALA A 442 6.85 -25.31 0.53
N ILE A 443 5.61 -25.57 0.16
CA ILE A 443 5.03 -25.29 -1.17
C ILE A 443 3.73 -24.56 -0.89
N VAL A 444 3.71 -23.26 -1.22
CA VAL A 444 2.61 -22.34 -0.87
C VAL A 444 1.67 -22.18 -2.07
N TYR A 445 0.38 -22.31 -1.81
CA TYR A 445 -0.70 -22.18 -2.79
C TYR A 445 -1.59 -20.99 -2.42
N GLU A 446 -1.59 -19.95 -3.24
CA GLU A 446 -2.37 -18.74 -2.99
C GLU A 446 -3.84 -18.91 -3.41
N MET A 447 -4.76 -18.45 -2.54
CA MET A 447 -6.19 -18.57 -2.78
C MET A 447 -6.94 -17.32 -2.35
N HIS A 448 -7.99 -16.98 -3.09
CA HIS A 448 -9.00 -16.00 -2.70
C HIS A 448 -10.34 -16.68 -2.41
N ILE A 449 -10.99 -16.29 -1.31
CA ILE A 449 -12.26 -16.93 -0.87
C ILE A 449 -13.32 -16.87 -1.98
N THR A 450 -13.53 -15.72 -2.58
CA THR A 450 -14.53 -15.56 -3.64
C THR A 450 -14.19 -16.38 -4.87
N ASP A 451 -12.94 -16.37 -5.34
CA ASP A 451 -12.53 -17.09 -6.57
C ASP A 451 -12.77 -18.58 -6.46
N TRP A 452 -12.42 -19.16 -5.32
CA TRP A 452 -12.54 -20.59 -5.06
C TRP A 452 -13.95 -21.04 -4.72
N SER A 453 -14.85 -20.14 -4.34
CA SER A 453 -16.27 -20.46 -4.16
C SER A 453 -16.92 -20.93 -5.45
N PHE A 454 -16.42 -20.49 -6.61
CA PHE A 454 -16.92 -20.90 -7.93
C PHE A 454 -16.52 -22.33 -8.31
N ALA A 455 -15.52 -22.91 -7.66
CA ALA A 455 -15.12 -24.28 -7.89
C ALA A 455 -16.19 -25.31 -7.48
N VAL A 456 -17.23 -24.88 -6.78
CA VAL A 456 -18.33 -25.73 -6.28
C VAL A 456 -19.60 -25.49 -7.11
N PRO A 457 -19.98 -26.41 -8.02
CA PRO A 457 -21.09 -26.22 -8.99
C PRO A 457 -22.49 -26.10 -8.39
N GLU A 458 -22.67 -26.40 -7.12
CA GLU A 458 -23.95 -26.42 -6.42
C GLU A 458 -24.30 -25.06 -5.80
N THR A 459 -23.55 -24.02 -6.07
CA THR A 459 -23.90 -22.64 -5.74
C THR A 459 -24.71 -22.04 -6.90
N PRO A 460 -26.03 -22.23 -6.94
CA PRO A 460 -26.82 -21.96 -8.15
C PRO A 460 -27.19 -20.50 -8.33
N ASP A 461 -26.84 -19.64 -7.41
CA ASP A 461 -27.21 -18.22 -7.50
C ASP A 461 -25.99 -17.34 -7.25
N TYR A 462 -25.44 -16.80 -8.34
CA TYR A 462 -24.29 -15.90 -8.34
C TYR A 462 -24.57 -14.55 -7.67
N SER A 463 -25.78 -14.30 -7.23
CA SER A 463 -26.17 -12.95 -6.78
C SER A 463 -25.98 -12.71 -5.30
N MET A 464 -25.97 -13.72 -4.42
CA MET A 464 -25.95 -13.50 -2.96
C MET A 464 -25.09 -14.49 -2.15
N ASN A 465 -24.71 -15.64 -2.70
CA ASN A 465 -24.12 -16.75 -1.93
C ASN A 465 -22.71 -17.17 -2.39
N VAL A 466 -22.02 -16.32 -3.14
CA VAL A 466 -20.68 -16.60 -3.64
C VAL A 466 -19.67 -15.86 -2.80
N GLY A 467 -18.48 -16.43 -2.65
CA GLY A 467 -17.43 -15.81 -1.84
C GLY A 467 -17.57 -16.15 -0.37
N LYS A 468 -17.86 -17.40 -0.02
CA LYS A 468 -18.12 -17.81 1.37
C LYS A 468 -17.06 -18.77 1.90
N TYR A 469 -16.71 -18.63 3.19
CA TYR A 469 -15.76 -19.50 3.87
C TYR A 469 -16.12 -20.99 3.71
N LEU A 470 -17.41 -21.33 3.93
CA LEU A 470 -17.85 -22.74 3.87
C LEU A 470 -17.85 -23.30 2.45
N HIS A 471 -17.92 -22.48 1.42
CA HIS A 471 -17.76 -22.95 0.04
C HIS A 471 -16.33 -23.41 -0.23
N VAL A 472 -15.34 -22.68 0.30
CA VAL A 472 -13.93 -23.06 0.18
C VAL A 472 -13.62 -24.26 1.08
N ALA A 473 -14.29 -24.40 2.22
CA ALA A 473 -14.18 -25.57 3.10
C ALA A 473 -14.80 -26.87 2.49
N ASN A 474 -15.39 -26.81 1.30
CA ASN A 474 -16.00 -27.95 0.62
C ASN A 474 -14.97 -29.02 0.25
N GLU A 475 -15.36 -30.29 0.40
CA GLU A 475 -14.49 -31.45 0.10
C GLU A 475 -13.87 -31.41 -1.31
N LYS A 476 -14.58 -30.89 -2.32
CA LYS A 476 -14.04 -30.81 -3.69
C LYS A 476 -12.81 -29.89 -3.74
N VAL A 477 -12.86 -28.72 -3.06
CA VAL A 477 -11.74 -27.78 -2.98
C VAL A 477 -10.61 -28.40 -2.16
N ILE A 478 -10.91 -28.87 -0.95
CA ILE A 478 -9.91 -29.46 -0.05
C ILE A 478 -9.21 -30.66 -0.70
N ASN A 479 -9.96 -31.57 -1.34
CA ASN A 479 -9.40 -32.73 -2.02
C ASN A 479 -8.56 -32.35 -3.24
N HIS A 480 -8.92 -31.29 -3.97
CA HIS A 480 -8.09 -30.79 -5.07
C HIS A 480 -6.72 -30.34 -4.56
N ILE A 481 -6.70 -29.48 -3.53
CA ILE A 481 -5.45 -28.95 -2.93
C ILE A 481 -4.60 -30.08 -2.35
N LYS A 482 -5.22 -31.03 -1.64
CA LYS A 482 -4.57 -32.23 -1.12
C LYS A 482 -3.98 -33.10 -2.21
N ASP A 483 -4.71 -33.32 -3.31
CA ASP A 483 -4.27 -34.13 -4.44
C ASP A 483 -3.08 -33.52 -5.16
N LEU A 484 -3.05 -32.19 -5.31
CA LEU A 484 -1.91 -31.46 -5.87
C LEU A 484 -0.66 -31.66 -5.02
N GLY A 485 -0.82 -31.76 -3.70
CA GLY A 485 0.26 -32.09 -2.78
C GLY A 485 1.00 -30.91 -2.18
N VAL A 486 0.46 -29.70 -2.24
CA VAL A 486 1.00 -28.51 -1.57
C VAL A 486 0.98 -28.65 -0.05
N THR A 487 1.77 -27.87 0.65
CA THR A 487 1.92 -27.94 2.11
C THR A 487 1.19 -26.81 2.83
N HIS A 488 1.05 -25.68 2.18
CA HIS A 488 0.42 -24.48 2.71
C HIS A 488 -0.59 -23.90 1.72
N VAL A 489 -1.66 -23.35 2.25
CA VAL A 489 -2.52 -22.41 1.55
C VAL A 489 -2.27 -21.01 2.12
N GLN A 490 -2.11 -20.01 1.25
CA GLN A 490 -2.15 -18.60 1.61
C GLN A 490 -3.52 -18.05 1.20
N LEU A 491 -4.30 -17.61 2.18
CA LEU A 491 -5.56 -16.91 1.91
C LEU A 491 -5.30 -15.43 1.72
N LEU A 492 -5.81 -14.85 0.62
CA LEU A 492 -5.90 -13.39 0.48
C LEU A 492 -6.64 -12.81 1.70
N PRO A 493 -6.60 -11.48 1.95
CA PRO A 493 -7.07 -10.91 3.21
C PRO A 493 -8.44 -11.41 3.64
N VAL A 494 -8.54 -11.85 4.89
CA VAL A 494 -9.77 -12.35 5.51
C VAL A 494 -10.17 -11.56 6.78
N PHE A 495 -9.46 -10.47 7.08
CA PHE A 495 -9.92 -9.48 8.06
C PHE A 495 -10.96 -8.57 7.42
N GLU A 496 -11.71 -7.83 8.25
CA GLU A 496 -12.72 -6.88 7.81
C GLU A 496 -12.08 -5.76 6.99
N PHE A 497 -12.46 -5.66 5.74
CA PHE A 497 -12.01 -4.61 4.83
C PHE A 497 -13.17 -3.67 4.44
N ALA A 498 -12.79 -2.44 4.16
CA ALA A 498 -13.77 -1.43 3.82
C ALA A 498 -14.34 -1.72 2.44
N GLU A 499 -15.60 -1.76 2.33
CA GLU A 499 -16.38 -1.41 1.16
C GLU A 499 -17.86 -1.39 1.47
N THR A 500 -18.54 -0.60 0.68
CA THR A 500 -19.97 -0.43 0.76
C THR A 500 -20.72 -1.76 0.67
N ASN A 501 -21.87 -1.82 1.30
CA ASN A 501 -22.86 -2.90 1.35
C ASN A 501 -23.29 -3.52 0.01
N ASP A 502 -22.51 -3.37 -1.02
CA ASP A 502 -22.76 -3.92 -2.33
C ASP A 502 -22.17 -5.34 -2.35
N ASN A 503 -22.96 -6.32 -1.84
CA ASN A 503 -22.63 -7.75 -1.92
C ASN A 503 -22.28 -8.23 -3.34
N ASP A 504 -22.50 -7.38 -4.33
CA ASP A 504 -22.26 -7.66 -5.75
C ASP A 504 -20.86 -7.21 -6.21
N LYS A 505 -20.07 -6.52 -5.37
CA LYS A 505 -18.75 -6.03 -5.75
C LYS A 505 -17.66 -7.00 -5.34
N TYR A 506 -16.89 -7.43 -6.33
CA TYR A 506 -15.68 -8.21 -6.13
C TYR A 506 -14.57 -7.33 -5.52
N ASN A 507 -13.87 -7.85 -4.51
CA ASN A 507 -12.75 -7.16 -3.85
C ASN A 507 -11.74 -8.19 -3.33
N TRP A 508 -10.45 -7.94 -3.54
CA TRP A 508 -9.39 -8.79 -2.99
C TRP A 508 -9.16 -8.59 -1.48
N GLY A 509 -9.61 -7.48 -0.90
CA GLY A 509 -9.50 -7.21 0.53
C GLY A 509 -8.30 -6.36 0.95
N TYR A 510 -7.57 -5.74 0.01
CA TYR A 510 -6.40 -4.90 0.34
C TYR A 510 -6.74 -3.46 0.72
N ASN A 511 -7.88 -3.25 1.37
CA ASN A 511 -8.31 -1.97 1.94
C ASN A 511 -8.81 -2.17 3.38
N PRO A 512 -7.91 -2.50 4.33
CA PRO A 512 -8.28 -2.89 5.68
C PRO A 512 -9.03 -1.80 6.44
N TYR A 513 -10.11 -2.22 7.12
CA TYR A 513 -10.87 -1.38 8.01
C TYR A 513 -10.67 -1.76 9.48
N HIS A 514 -10.73 -3.06 9.80
CA HIS A 514 -10.49 -3.57 11.14
C HIS A 514 -9.61 -4.83 11.10
N TYR A 515 -8.38 -4.72 11.61
CA TYR A 515 -7.38 -5.80 11.48
C TYR A 515 -7.66 -7.06 12.29
N ASN A 516 -8.53 -7.02 13.32
CA ASN A 516 -8.68 -8.13 14.29
C ASN A 516 -9.98 -8.92 14.15
N VAL A 517 -10.86 -8.55 13.22
CA VAL A 517 -12.14 -9.26 13.04
C VAL A 517 -12.21 -9.88 11.66
N PRO A 518 -12.80 -11.10 11.51
CA PRO A 518 -12.96 -11.72 10.22
C PRO A 518 -13.91 -10.96 9.32
N GLU A 519 -13.67 -11.01 8.02
CA GLU A 519 -14.53 -10.41 7.00
C GLU A 519 -15.94 -11.02 7.03
N GLY A 520 -16.92 -10.18 7.37
CA GLY A 520 -18.31 -10.60 7.53
C GLY A 520 -19.00 -11.01 6.23
N ARG A 521 -18.60 -10.46 5.08
CA ARG A 521 -19.15 -10.80 3.76
C ARG A 521 -18.89 -12.24 3.32
N TYR A 522 -17.88 -12.89 3.91
CA TYR A 522 -17.54 -14.27 3.61
C TYR A 522 -18.36 -15.31 4.39
N VAL A 523 -19.33 -14.90 5.23
CA VAL A 523 -20.24 -15.82 5.92
C VAL A 523 -21.40 -16.25 5.03
N THR A 524 -21.92 -17.46 5.24
CA THR A 524 -23.04 -18.00 4.46
C THR A 524 -24.38 -17.46 4.91
N VAL A 525 -24.56 -17.26 6.21
CA VAL A 525 -25.76 -16.64 6.84
C VAL A 525 -25.37 -15.94 8.13
N GLY A 526 -26.18 -14.97 8.55
CA GLY A 526 -25.94 -14.30 9.83
C GLY A 526 -24.85 -13.23 9.76
N TYR A 527 -24.76 -12.57 8.65
CA TYR A 527 -23.78 -11.49 8.39
C TYR A 527 -23.80 -10.40 9.48
N GLU A 528 -24.93 -10.17 10.12
CA GLU A 528 -25.10 -9.19 11.19
C GLU A 528 -24.45 -9.62 12.52
N ASP A 529 -24.12 -10.90 12.67
CA ASP A 529 -23.52 -11.45 13.89
C ASP A 529 -22.07 -11.90 13.63
N GLY A 530 -21.10 -11.17 14.21
CA GLY A 530 -19.68 -11.45 14.04
C GLY A 530 -19.24 -12.85 14.50
N THR A 531 -19.99 -13.48 15.43
CA THR A 531 -19.68 -14.86 15.85
C THR A 531 -19.79 -15.87 14.71
N GLN A 532 -20.68 -15.63 13.74
CA GLN A 532 -20.80 -16.47 12.56
C GLN A 532 -19.54 -16.41 11.69
N ALA A 533 -18.93 -15.22 11.52
CA ALA A 533 -17.68 -15.06 10.79
C ALA A 533 -16.52 -15.79 11.49
N VAL A 534 -16.45 -15.71 12.83
CA VAL A 534 -15.49 -16.47 13.63
C VAL A 534 -15.64 -17.96 13.40
N LEU A 535 -16.88 -18.48 13.48
CA LEU A 535 -17.19 -19.90 13.30
C LEU A 535 -16.78 -20.42 11.93
N GLU A 536 -17.19 -19.71 10.86
CA GLU A 536 -16.99 -20.19 9.50
C GLU A 536 -15.52 -20.11 9.08
N LEU A 537 -14.79 -19.06 9.46
CA LEU A 537 -13.35 -18.99 9.21
C LEU A 537 -12.59 -20.09 9.94
N ARG A 538 -12.91 -20.37 11.21
CA ARG A 538 -12.33 -21.50 11.96
C ARG A 538 -12.64 -22.84 11.30
N THR A 539 -13.85 -23.02 10.81
CA THR A 539 -14.27 -24.23 10.10
C THR A 539 -13.43 -24.43 8.82
N LEU A 540 -13.18 -23.38 8.07
CA LEU A 540 -12.33 -23.41 6.88
C LEU A 540 -10.90 -23.83 7.23
N ILE A 541 -10.28 -23.15 8.21
CA ILE A 541 -8.91 -23.46 8.62
C ILE A 541 -8.81 -24.90 9.11
N LYS A 542 -9.79 -25.34 9.90
CA LYS A 542 -9.84 -26.74 10.37
C LYS A 542 -9.92 -27.73 9.20
N ALA A 543 -10.69 -27.45 8.16
CA ALA A 543 -10.79 -28.32 7.01
C ALA A 543 -9.44 -28.52 6.30
N PHE A 544 -8.65 -27.46 6.15
CA PHE A 544 -7.29 -27.57 5.63
C PHE A 544 -6.36 -28.34 6.57
N HIS A 545 -6.42 -28.08 7.88
CA HIS A 545 -5.58 -28.76 8.86
C HIS A 545 -5.90 -30.27 8.94
N ASP A 546 -7.16 -30.64 8.88
CA ASP A 546 -7.58 -32.04 8.84
C ASP A 546 -7.08 -32.76 7.56
N ALA A 547 -6.86 -32.03 6.49
CA ALA A 547 -6.23 -32.51 5.25
C ALA A 547 -4.69 -32.53 5.32
N GLY A 548 -4.08 -32.03 6.41
CA GLY A 548 -2.62 -31.95 6.60
C GLY A 548 -1.98 -30.73 5.92
N ILE A 549 -2.75 -29.67 5.66
CA ILE A 549 -2.35 -28.45 4.97
C ILE A 549 -2.35 -27.29 5.97
N ALA A 550 -1.22 -26.62 6.10
CA ALA A 550 -1.09 -25.39 6.90
C ALA A 550 -1.76 -24.20 6.20
N VAL A 551 -2.18 -23.19 6.96
CA VAL A 551 -2.86 -22.02 6.43
C VAL A 551 -2.12 -20.74 6.81
N ASN A 552 -1.68 -19.97 5.83
CA ASN A 552 -1.10 -18.63 5.98
C ASN A 552 -2.15 -17.57 5.65
N MET A 553 -2.05 -16.44 6.33
CA MET A 553 -2.91 -15.27 6.09
C MET A 553 -2.14 -14.18 5.38
N ASP A 554 -2.74 -13.56 4.38
CA ASP A 554 -2.26 -12.33 3.79
C ASP A 554 -2.68 -11.14 4.67
N VAL A 555 -1.71 -10.34 5.12
CA VAL A 555 -1.91 -9.24 6.05
C VAL A 555 -1.42 -7.92 5.47
N VAL A 556 -2.21 -6.85 5.69
CA VAL A 556 -2.04 -5.53 5.06
C VAL A 556 -1.78 -4.48 6.14
N TYR A 557 -0.73 -4.67 6.96
CA TYR A 557 -0.38 -3.70 8.01
C TYR A 557 0.39 -2.47 7.49
N ASN A 558 0.46 -2.31 6.18
CA ASN A 558 1.14 -1.17 5.57
C ASN A 558 0.25 0.08 5.46
N HIS A 559 -1.09 -0.07 5.37
CA HIS A 559 -2.06 1.02 5.28
C HIS A 559 -3.43 0.61 5.79
N THR A 560 -4.35 1.56 5.89
CA THR A 560 -5.79 1.33 6.12
C THR A 560 -6.60 1.99 5.01
N ASN A 561 -7.87 1.62 4.90
CA ASN A 561 -8.77 2.19 3.89
C ASN A 561 -8.89 3.71 3.94
N GLY A 562 -8.84 4.30 5.12
CA GLY A 562 -8.99 5.75 5.32
C GLY A 562 -8.06 6.32 6.38
N THR A 563 -8.08 7.64 6.53
CA THR A 563 -7.32 8.41 7.53
C THR A 563 -8.23 9.41 8.23
N GLY A 564 -7.76 10.03 9.29
CA GLY A 564 -8.52 11.00 10.08
C GLY A 564 -9.81 10.38 10.62
N SER A 565 -10.92 11.08 10.46
CA SER A 565 -12.23 10.57 10.89
C SER A 565 -12.75 9.40 10.06
N GLY A 566 -12.10 9.04 8.97
CA GLY A 566 -12.37 7.85 8.16
C GLY A 566 -11.63 6.59 8.63
N SER A 567 -10.87 6.68 9.71
CA SER A 567 -10.08 5.58 10.28
C SER A 567 -10.46 5.32 11.72
N LEU A 568 -10.67 4.06 12.09
CA LEU A 568 -10.81 3.65 13.50
C LEU A 568 -9.59 4.04 14.32
N TYR A 569 -8.41 3.92 13.73
CA TYR A 569 -7.11 4.13 14.40
C TYR A 569 -6.86 5.61 14.69
N ASP A 570 -7.06 6.50 13.71
CA ASP A 570 -6.96 7.94 13.93
C ASP A 570 -8.10 8.48 14.79
N SER A 571 -9.29 7.90 14.70
CA SER A 571 -10.41 8.28 15.58
C SER A 571 -10.16 7.88 17.03
N THR A 572 -9.40 6.78 17.26
CA THR A 572 -8.99 6.34 18.60
C THR A 572 -7.81 7.15 19.13
N VAL A 573 -6.74 7.29 18.35
CA VAL A 573 -5.56 8.09 18.72
C VAL A 573 -5.07 8.89 17.51
N PRO A 574 -5.62 10.08 17.29
CA PRO A 574 -5.23 10.94 16.18
C PRO A 574 -3.72 11.10 16.07
N TYR A 575 -3.20 11.02 14.85
CA TYR A 575 -1.80 11.23 14.50
C TYR A 575 -0.80 10.17 15.00
N TYR A 576 -1.22 9.08 15.60
CA TYR A 576 -0.29 8.10 16.18
C TYR A 576 -0.01 6.90 15.28
N PHE A 577 -1.04 6.38 14.61
CA PHE A 577 -0.93 5.14 13.83
C PHE A 577 -0.27 5.31 12.47
N TYR A 578 -0.23 6.53 11.94
CA TYR A 578 0.27 6.80 10.58
C TYR A 578 1.58 7.56 10.59
N ARG A 579 2.35 7.41 9.51
CA ARG A 579 3.49 8.27 9.22
C ARG A 579 3.05 9.52 8.49
N PHE A 580 3.79 10.58 8.73
CA PHE A 580 3.56 11.88 8.12
C PHE A 580 4.83 12.37 7.45
N THR A 581 4.66 13.15 6.38
CA THR A 581 5.74 13.91 5.75
C THR A 581 6.21 15.04 6.67
N ALA A 582 7.34 15.65 6.34
CA ALA A 582 7.83 16.81 7.07
C ALA A 582 6.89 18.03 6.99
N ASP A 583 5.93 18.03 6.07
CA ASP A 583 4.93 19.10 5.90
C ASP A 583 3.60 18.77 6.60
N GLY A 584 3.51 17.62 7.29
CA GLY A 584 2.34 17.20 8.07
C GLY A 584 1.25 16.51 7.28
N GLU A 585 1.50 16.17 6.04
CA GLU A 585 0.61 15.35 5.22
C GLU A 585 0.84 13.86 5.52
N TYR A 586 -0.20 13.03 5.35
CA TYR A 586 -0.03 11.60 5.47
C TYR A 586 0.99 11.09 4.45
N SER A 587 1.98 10.32 4.92
CA SER A 587 2.91 9.63 4.01
C SER A 587 2.16 8.57 3.20
N ASN A 588 2.54 8.38 1.94
CA ASN A 588 1.87 7.45 1.02
C ASN A 588 2.82 6.39 0.46
N GLY A 589 3.59 5.76 1.33
CA GLY A 589 4.49 4.67 0.95
C GLY A 589 3.77 3.43 0.45
N SER A 590 2.51 3.23 0.84
CA SER A 590 1.67 2.15 0.31
C SER A 590 1.18 2.41 -1.13
N GLY A 591 1.12 3.67 -1.57
CA GLY A 591 0.42 4.06 -2.81
C GLY A 591 -1.11 4.14 -2.65
N CYS A 592 -1.65 3.83 -1.46
CA CYS A 592 -3.08 3.77 -1.16
C CYS A 592 -3.57 4.95 -0.31
N GLY A 593 -2.81 6.04 -0.22
CA GLY A 593 -3.19 7.27 0.46
C GLY A 593 -2.66 7.44 1.88
N ASN A 594 -2.12 6.40 2.49
CA ASN A 594 -1.54 6.47 3.84
C ASN A 594 -0.47 5.39 4.06
N GLU A 595 0.21 5.46 5.19
CA GLU A 595 1.27 4.54 5.58
C GLU A 595 1.28 4.38 7.11
N ILE A 596 1.18 3.15 7.60
CA ILE A 596 1.20 2.84 9.03
C ILE A 596 2.60 3.09 9.62
N ASN A 597 2.65 3.72 10.79
CA ASN A 597 3.89 3.99 11.53
C ASN A 597 4.28 2.81 12.43
N SER A 598 4.87 1.80 11.83
CA SER A 598 5.25 0.55 12.51
C SER A 598 6.35 0.73 13.56
N GLU A 599 7.04 1.88 13.61
CA GLU A 599 8.07 2.18 14.62
C GLU A 599 7.48 2.67 15.93
N ASN A 600 6.27 3.25 15.91
CA ASN A 600 5.61 3.68 17.12
C ASN A 600 5.32 2.47 18.04
N PRO A 601 5.74 2.52 19.33
CA PRO A 601 5.69 1.35 20.20
C PRO A 601 4.31 0.69 20.32
N MET A 602 3.24 1.50 20.45
CA MET A 602 1.88 0.95 20.57
C MET A 602 1.32 0.45 19.22
N VAL A 603 1.78 0.97 18.09
CA VAL A 603 1.44 0.43 16.76
C VAL A 603 2.11 -0.93 16.56
N LYS A 604 3.40 -1.02 16.86
CA LYS A 604 4.14 -2.28 16.83
C LYS A 604 3.52 -3.33 17.73
N LYS A 605 3.21 -2.95 18.99
CA LYS A 605 2.48 -3.82 19.94
C LYS A 605 1.15 -4.29 19.35
N TYR A 606 0.37 -3.38 18.78
CA TYR A 606 -0.91 -3.70 18.14
C TYR A 606 -0.75 -4.74 17.03
N ILE A 607 0.21 -4.55 16.11
CA ILE A 607 0.48 -5.50 15.01
C ILE A 607 0.87 -6.88 15.56
N ILE A 608 1.78 -6.93 16.56
CA ILE A 608 2.22 -8.19 17.16
C ILE A 608 1.05 -8.91 17.87
N GLU A 609 0.22 -8.18 18.62
CA GLU A 609 -0.94 -8.79 19.29
C GLU A 609 -2.02 -9.24 18.30
N SER A 610 -2.25 -8.48 17.25
CA SER A 610 -3.13 -8.87 16.15
C SER A 610 -2.66 -10.18 15.50
N LEU A 611 -1.38 -10.30 15.17
CA LEU A 611 -0.82 -11.54 14.61
C LEU A 611 -0.91 -12.72 15.58
N LYS A 612 -0.62 -12.49 16.87
CA LYS A 612 -0.81 -13.51 17.92
C LYS A 612 -2.27 -13.95 18.04
N HIS A 613 -3.22 -13.01 17.92
CA HIS A 613 -4.64 -13.32 17.88
C HIS A 613 -4.99 -14.24 16.70
N TRP A 614 -4.54 -13.90 15.48
CA TRP A 614 -4.76 -14.77 14.31
C TRP A 614 -4.11 -16.14 14.44
N MET A 615 -2.94 -16.24 15.06
CA MET A 615 -2.32 -17.53 15.36
C MET A 615 -3.10 -18.32 16.42
N LEU A 616 -3.36 -17.72 17.57
CA LEU A 616 -3.85 -18.45 18.73
C LEU A 616 -5.35 -18.70 18.71
N ASP A 617 -6.11 -17.75 18.18
CA ASP A 617 -7.56 -17.83 18.19
C ASP A 617 -8.12 -18.44 16.88
N TYR A 618 -7.34 -18.48 15.78
CA TYR A 618 -7.74 -19.05 14.48
C TYR A 618 -6.80 -20.16 13.98
N HIS A 619 -5.62 -20.31 14.54
CA HIS A 619 -4.59 -21.28 14.14
C HIS A 619 -3.96 -21.00 12.76
N PHE A 620 -3.84 -19.76 12.33
CA PHE A 620 -3.00 -19.44 11.19
C PHE A 620 -1.54 -19.82 11.48
N ASN A 621 -0.87 -20.39 10.49
CA ASN A 621 0.46 -20.98 10.61
C ASN A 621 1.57 -20.11 10.01
N GLY A 622 1.20 -18.99 9.40
CA GLY A 622 2.12 -18.05 8.82
C GLY A 622 1.42 -16.79 8.28
N PHE A 623 2.22 -15.81 7.86
CA PHE A 623 1.73 -14.54 7.39
C PHE A 623 2.52 -14.05 6.17
N ARG A 624 1.81 -13.63 5.13
CA ARG A 624 2.35 -12.87 4.01
C ARG A 624 2.06 -11.40 4.24
N PHE A 625 3.10 -10.57 4.26
CA PHE A 625 2.97 -9.13 4.42
C PHE A 625 2.90 -8.44 3.06
N ASP A 626 1.75 -7.86 2.79
CA ASP A 626 1.57 -6.94 1.69
C ASP A 626 2.48 -5.73 1.87
N LEU A 627 3.17 -5.28 0.79
CA LEU A 627 4.10 -4.14 0.80
C LEU A 627 4.98 -4.11 2.07
N MET A 628 5.64 -5.22 2.38
CA MET A 628 6.49 -5.37 3.58
C MET A 628 7.53 -4.24 3.68
N GLY A 629 7.94 -3.67 2.54
CA GLY A 629 8.85 -2.52 2.48
C GLY A 629 8.35 -1.27 3.21
N CYS A 630 7.06 -1.16 3.51
CA CYS A 630 6.48 -0.08 4.30
C CYS A 630 6.62 -0.28 5.82
N LEU A 631 7.04 -1.46 6.29
CA LEU A 631 7.32 -1.72 7.70
C LEU A 631 8.83 -1.69 7.94
N SER A 632 9.25 -1.25 9.15
CA SER A 632 10.69 -1.22 9.47
C SER A 632 11.22 -2.64 9.65
N LYS A 633 12.50 -2.84 9.32
CA LYS A 633 13.19 -4.13 9.52
C LYS A 633 13.19 -4.55 10.98
N GLU A 634 13.32 -3.60 11.88
CA GLU A 634 13.32 -3.80 13.32
C GLU A 634 11.97 -4.33 13.79
N THR A 635 10.86 -3.72 13.31
CA THR A 635 9.50 -4.20 13.62
C THR A 635 9.28 -5.60 13.05
N MET A 636 9.67 -5.85 11.80
CA MET A 636 9.53 -7.17 11.20
C MET A 636 10.34 -8.24 11.97
N ALA A 637 11.56 -7.92 12.38
CA ALA A 637 12.39 -8.83 13.16
C ALA A 637 11.76 -9.15 14.53
N GLU A 638 11.17 -8.17 15.20
CA GLU A 638 10.47 -8.36 16.48
C GLU A 638 9.19 -9.19 16.29
N ILE A 639 8.41 -8.95 15.24
CA ILE A 639 7.27 -9.78 14.87
C ILE A 639 7.69 -11.24 14.75
N TYR A 640 8.71 -11.55 13.95
CA TYR A 640 9.16 -12.93 13.78
C TYR A 640 9.63 -13.54 15.11
N ALA A 641 10.39 -12.79 15.92
CA ALA A 641 10.86 -13.24 17.22
C ALA A 641 9.72 -13.57 18.18
N GLU A 642 8.64 -12.81 18.17
CA GLU A 642 7.47 -13.04 19.01
C GLU A 642 6.61 -14.21 18.54
N LEU A 643 6.39 -14.35 17.22
CA LEU A 643 5.58 -15.43 16.66
C LEU A 643 6.29 -16.78 16.75
N SER A 644 7.61 -16.81 16.54
CA SER A 644 8.41 -18.03 16.64
C SER A 644 8.49 -18.61 18.06
N LYS A 645 8.16 -17.82 19.10
CA LYS A 645 7.97 -18.34 20.47
C LYS A 645 6.71 -19.21 20.61
N ILE A 646 5.69 -18.94 19.78
CA ILE A 646 4.44 -19.71 19.73
C ILE A 646 4.66 -20.96 18.90
N ASP A 647 5.23 -20.78 17.70
CA ASP A 647 5.52 -21.88 16.77
C ASP A 647 6.86 -21.65 16.05
N PRO A 648 7.87 -22.48 16.29
CA PRO A 648 9.16 -22.36 15.61
C PRO A 648 9.09 -22.60 14.09
N ASN A 649 7.98 -23.18 13.60
CA ASN A 649 7.73 -23.38 12.17
C ASN A 649 6.79 -22.31 11.56
N VAL A 650 6.54 -21.20 12.27
CA VAL A 650 5.75 -20.10 11.73
C VAL A 650 6.39 -19.56 10.48
N MET A 651 5.64 -19.46 9.39
CA MET A 651 6.15 -18.97 8.12
C MET A 651 5.81 -17.49 7.96
N VAL A 652 6.83 -16.61 7.94
CA VAL A 652 6.66 -15.17 7.72
C VAL A 652 7.41 -14.75 6.48
N TYR A 653 6.74 -14.08 5.58
CA TYR A 653 7.31 -13.57 4.33
C TYR A 653 6.49 -12.38 3.81
N GLY A 654 6.99 -11.69 2.80
CA GLY A 654 6.23 -10.59 2.20
C GLY A 654 6.88 -10.00 0.97
N GLU A 655 6.24 -8.95 0.49
CA GLU A 655 6.70 -8.18 -0.67
C GLU A 655 7.81 -7.21 -0.24
N PRO A 656 9.04 -7.37 -0.76
CA PRO A 656 10.18 -6.55 -0.35
C PRO A 656 10.23 -5.20 -1.09
N TRP A 657 9.10 -4.53 -1.23
CA TRP A 657 8.98 -3.22 -1.88
C TRP A 657 7.88 -2.37 -1.24
N THR A 658 7.76 -1.15 -1.73
CA THR A 658 6.70 -0.19 -1.37
C THR A 658 5.84 0.11 -2.59
N GLY A 659 4.61 0.56 -2.39
CA GLY A 659 3.72 1.00 -3.47
C GLY A 659 3.99 2.43 -3.94
N GLY A 660 4.65 3.25 -3.12
CA GLY A 660 4.97 4.65 -3.38
C GLY A 660 6.25 5.08 -2.66
N THR A 661 6.45 6.38 -2.49
CA THR A 661 7.54 6.93 -1.70
C THR A 661 7.21 6.79 -0.21
N ALA A 662 7.89 5.86 0.47
CA ALA A 662 7.67 5.61 1.88
C ALA A 662 8.52 6.55 2.76
N ALA A 663 7.95 6.96 3.90
CA ALA A 663 8.66 7.72 4.92
C ALA A 663 9.38 6.82 5.95
N VAL A 664 9.21 5.51 5.89
CA VAL A 664 9.93 4.56 6.74
C VAL A 664 11.45 4.68 6.54
N VAL A 665 12.20 4.81 7.64
CA VAL A 665 13.66 5.05 7.56
C VAL A 665 14.42 3.79 7.16
N ASN A 666 14.01 2.62 7.59
CA ASN A 666 14.69 1.35 7.37
C ASN A 666 13.67 0.26 7.00
N GLY A 667 13.01 0.45 5.86
CA GLY A 667 11.97 -0.47 5.39
C GLY A 667 12.50 -1.87 5.07
N ALA A 668 11.65 -2.87 5.28
CA ALA A 668 11.99 -4.27 5.02
C ALA A 668 11.91 -4.60 3.51
N THR A 669 12.80 -3.98 2.73
CA THR A 669 12.90 -4.16 1.27
C THR A 669 13.70 -5.38 0.84
N GLN A 670 14.00 -6.28 1.78
CA GLN A 670 14.76 -7.52 1.60
C GLN A 670 14.29 -8.55 2.61
N ALA A 671 14.64 -9.81 2.41
CA ALA A 671 14.53 -10.83 3.44
C ALA A 671 15.29 -10.42 4.73
N VAL A 672 14.75 -10.78 5.87
CA VAL A 672 15.32 -10.43 7.19
C VAL A 672 15.69 -11.72 7.93
N SER A 673 16.98 -12.00 8.10
CA SER A 673 17.43 -13.16 8.86
C SER A 673 17.20 -12.98 10.35
N SER A 674 16.90 -14.07 11.04
CA SER A 674 16.86 -14.11 12.50
C SER A 674 18.16 -14.71 13.08
N SER A 675 18.35 -14.56 14.40
CA SER A 675 19.45 -15.21 15.10
C SER A 675 19.35 -16.74 15.15
N SER A 676 18.16 -17.28 14.86
CA SER A 676 17.91 -18.72 14.77
C SER A 676 18.19 -19.34 13.40
N GLY A 677 18.57 -18.50 12.42
CA GLY A 677 18.92 -18.91 11.05
C GLY A 677 17.81 -18.80 10.01
N GLU A 678 16.58 -19.03 10.38
CA GLU A 678 15.40 -18.68 9.58
C GLU A 678 14.99 -17.24 9.92
N GLY A 679 13.97 -16.69 9.28
CA GLY A 679 13.52 -15.33 9.48
C GLY A 679 12.37 -15.02 8.54
N ILE A 680 12.39 -13.81 8.01
CA ILE A 680 11.33 -13.31 7.14
C ILE A 680 11.74 -13.47 5.69
N GLY A 681 10.96 -14.24 4.94
CA GLY A 681 11.17 -14.46 3.51
C GLY A 681 10.72 -13.27 2.66
N ALA A 682 11.22 -13.22 1.42
CA ALA A 682 10.87 -12.22 0.43
C ALA A 682 10.57 -12.87 -0.92
N PHE A 683 9.58 -12.35 -1.63
CA PHE A 683 9.29 -12.74 -3.01
C PHE A 683 10.46 -12.42 -3.93
N ASP A 684 10.87 -13.39 -4.76
CA ASP A 684 11.97 -13.25 -5.73
C ASP A 684 11.41 -12.83 -7.11
N ASP A 685 11.18 -11.54 -7.27
CA ASP A 685 10.71 -10.93 -8.51
C ASP A 685 11.77 -10.98 -9.63
N ASP A 686 13.06 -11.03 -9.30
CA ASP A 686 14.12 -11.19 -10.30
C ASP A 686 14.04 -12.55 -11.01
N PHE A 687 13.78 -13.63 -10.26
CA PHE A 687 13.62 -14.95 -10.86
C PHE A 687 12.30 -15.07 -11.63
N ARG A 688 11.20 -14.54 -11.08
CA ARG A 688 9.92 -14.44 -11.80
C ARG A 688 10.09 -13.77 -13.15
N ASP A 689 10.72 -12.59 -13.17
CA ASP A 689 10.92 -11.79 -14.37
C ASP A 689 11.90 -12.44 -15.35
N ALA A 690 12.89 -13.17 -14.85
CA ALA A 690 13.78 -13.97 -15.71
C ALA A 690 13.00 -15.07 -16.44
N ILE A 691 12.07 -15.76 -15.77
CA ILE A 691 11.28 -16.87 -16.35
C ILE A 691 10.25 -16.35 -17.35
N LYS A 692 9.29 -15.50 -16.91
CA LYS A 692 8.12 -15.10 -17.72
C LYS A 692 8.17 -13.68 -18.30
N GLY A 693 9.22 -12.92 -17.99
CA GLY A 693 9.34 -11.51 -18.37
C GLY A 693 8.73 -10.55 -17.36
N ALA A 694 9.34 -9.37 -17.23
CA ALA A 694 8.95 -8.36 -16.26
C ALA A 694 7.48 -7.93 -16.44
N GLU A 695 6.84 -7.62 -15.30
CA GLU A 695 5.46 -7.14 -15.25
C GLU A 695 5.38 -5.62 -15.41
N PHE A 696 6.38 -4.91 -14.92
CA PHE A 696 6.43 -3.45 -14.92
C PHE A 696 7.35 -2.91 -16.03
N GLY A 697 7.05 -1.70 -16.51
CA GLY A 697 7.83 -1.07 -17.59
C GLY A 697 7.49 -1.60 -18.98
N GLY A 698 6.22 -1.92 -19.22
CA GLY A 698 5.67 -2.47 -20.44
C GLY A 698 5.71 -4.00 -20.50
N PHE A 699 4.91 -4.56 -21.39
CA PHE A 699 4.81 -6.01 -21.57
C PHE A 699 6.12 -6.60 -22.11
N LYS A 700 6.84 -7.36 -21.30
CA LYS A 700 8.12 -7.99 -21.67
C LYS A 700 7.98 -9.51 -21.69
N GLN A 701 8.66 -10.15 -22.64
CA GLN A 701 8.78 -11.61 -22.72
C GLN A 701 10.00 -12.07 -21.89
N GLY A 702 9.91 -13.26 -21.32
CA GLY A 702 10.95 -13.86 -20.52
C GLY A 702 11.63 -15.06 -21.22
N HIS A 703 12.38 -15.82 -20.42
CA HIS A 703 13.21 -16.93 -20.88
C HIS A 703 12.39 -17.99 -21.61
N VAL A 704 11.25 -18.41 -21.04
CA VAL A 704 10.42 -19.47 -21.64
C VAL A 704 9.74 -19.04 -22.96
N GLN A 705 9.66 -17.74 -23.21
CA GLN A 705 9.05 -17.14 -24.41
C GLN A 705 10.08 -16.75 -25.49
N GLY A 706 11.36 -17.14 -25.31
CA GLY A 706 12.42 -16.88 -26.27
C GLY A 706 13.27 -15.63 -26.03
N THR A 707 12.96 -14.83 -24.98
CA THR A 707 13.82 -13.73 -24.54
C THR A 707 14.73 -14.24 -23.42
N TYR A 708 15.84 -14.85 -23.81
CA TYR A 708 16.64 -15.63 -22.89
C TYR A 708 17.38 -14.79 -21.84
N SER A 709 17.12 -15.09 -20.56
CA SER A 709 17.75 -14.55 -19.37
C SER A 709 18.61 -15.62 -18.67
N ASP A 710 19.61 -16.16 -19.38
CA ASP A 710 20.41 -17.29 -18.89
C ASP A 710 21.03 -17.03 -17.51
N SER A 711 21.56 -15.83 -17.26
CA SER A 711 22.13 -15.46 -15.97
C SER A 711 21.07 -15.42 -14.86
N GLY A 712 19.89 -14.84 -15.11
CA GLY A 712 18.80 -14.79 -14.16
C GLY A 712 18.27 -16.19 -13.81
N ILE A 713 18.13 -17.06 -14.81
CA ILE A 713 17.76 -18.47 -14.63
C ILE A 713 18.79 -19.21 -13.79
N ASN A 714 20.07 -19.10 -14.13
CA ASN A 714 21.12 -19.79 -13.38
C ASN A 714 21.20 -19.35 -11.92
N THR A 715 21.01 -18.05 -11.67
CA THR A 715 20.99 -17.47 -10.32
C THR A 715 19.80 -17.94 -9.53
N GLY A 716 18.57 -17.87 -10.10
CA GLY A 716 17.34 -18.29 -9.45
C GLY A 716 17.31 -19.79 -9.14
N LEU A 717 17.72 -20.65 -10.09
CA LEU A 717 17.83 -22.11 -9.85
C LEU A 717 18.73 -22.45 -8.66
N ALA A 718 19.81 -21.68 -8.47
CA ALA A 718 20.74 -21.88 -7.36
C ALA A 718 20.25 -21.27 -6.03
N GLY A 719 19.06 -20.65 -5.98
CA GLY A 719 18.51 -19.98 -4.80
C GLY A 719 19.27 -18.71 -4.42
N LYS A 720 19.95 -18.09 -5.38
CA LYS A 720 20.69 -16.85 -5.17
C LYS A 720 19.87 -15.69 -5.72
N SER A 721 19.76 -14.64 -4.94
CA SER A 721 19.11 -13.42 -5.41
C SER A 721 19.75 -12.91 -6.70
N GLY A 722 18.92 -12.40 -7.57
CA GLY A 722 19.33 -11.77 -8.79
C GLY A 722 19.95 -10.38 -8.59
N LYS A 723 19.75 -9.51 -9.57
CA LYS A 723 20.33 -8.16 -9.61
C LYS A 723 19.90 -7.27 -8.44
N ASN A 724 18.65 -7.41 -7.99
CA ASN A 724 18.10 -6.59 -6.90
C ASN A 724 18.44 -7.13 -5.51
N ASN A 725 19.05 -8.30 -5.44
CA ASN A 725 19.56 -8.87 -4.19
C ASN A 725 18.51 -8.98 -3.07
N ARG A 726 17.29 -9.41 -3.42
CA ARG A 726 16.15 -9.48 -2.49
C ARG A 726 16.38 -10.47 -1.35
N ASN A 727 17.07 -11.57 -1.62
CA ASN A 727 17.49 -12.55 -0.61
C ASN A 727 18.98 -12.36 -0.26
N VAL A 728 19.30 -11.34 0.51
CA VAL A 728 20.69 -10.98 0.86
C VAL A 728 21.32 -11.85 1.95
N THR A 729 20.53 -12.68 2.62
CA THR A 729 20.99 -13.42 3.79
C THR A 729 21.77 -14.69 3.46
N GLY A 730 21.64 -15.20 2.25
CA GLY A 730 22.20 -16.50 1.84
C GLY A 730 21.47 -17.72 2.43
N ILE A 731 20.38 -17.52 3.15
CA ILE A 731 19.52 -18.59 3.69
C ILE A 731 18.46 -18.90 2.63
N LEU A 732 18.55 -20.10 2.04
CA LEU A 732 17.71 -20.47 0.88
C LEU A 732 16.20 -20.38 1.15
N GLY A 733 15.75 -20.73 2.35
CA GLY A 733 14.32 -20.70 2.74
C GLY A 733 13.70 -19.29 2.79
N LEU A 734 14.50 -18.23 2.67
CA LEU A 734 14.01 -16.85 2.68
C LEU A 734 13.74 -16.28 1.28
N GLY A 735 14.05 -17.00 0.21
CA GLY A 735 13.69 -16.65 -1.17
C GLY A 735 12.43 -17.40 -1.60
N LEU A 736 11.34 -16.69 -1.91
CA LEU A 736 10.12 -17.29 -2.45
C LEU A 736 10.14 -17.24 -3.97
N HIS A 737 10.21 -18.39 -4.60
CA HIS A 737 10.24 -18.55 -6.05
C HIS A 737 8.85 -18.77 -6.61
N TYR A 738 8.45 -17.95 -7.55
CA TYR A 738 7.12 -17.96 -8.15
C TYR A 738 7.16 -17.44 -9.59
N VAL A 739 6.09 -17.66 -10.32
CA VAL A 739 5.87 -17.05 -11.65
C VAL A 739 4.53 -16.37 -11.76
N GLU A 740 3.62 -16.65 -10.82
CA GLU A 740 2.27 -16.07 -10.77
C GLU A 740 1.85 -15.85 -9.33
N CYS A 741 1.19 -14.74 -9.06
CA CYS A 741 0.41 -14.45 -7.86
C CYS A 741 -0.92 -13.83 -8.27
N HIS A 742 -1.73 -13.36 -7.30
CA HIS A 742 -2.99 -12.69 -7.60
C HIS A 742 -2.82 -11.43 -8.44
N ASP A 743 -1.71 -10.70 -8.27
CA ASP A 743 -1.36 -9.51 -9.04
C ASP A 743 -0.93 -9.82 -10.47
N ASN A 744 -1.17 -8.87 -11.36
CA ASN A 744 -0.76 -8.89 -12.76
C ASN A 744 -1.41 -10.03 -13.57
N TYR A 745 -0.84 -10.37 -14.71
CA TYR A 745 -1.34 -11.44 -15.57
C TYR A 745 -1.15 -12.81 -14.91
N THR A 746 -2.14 -13.71 -15.09
CA THR A 746 -1.86 -15.13 -14.88
C THR A 746 -0.73 -15.59 -15.79
N LEU A 747 -0.03 -16.66 -15.42
CA LEU A 747 1.03 -17.22 -16.26
C LEU A 747 0.48 -17.56 -17.66
N PHE A 748 -0.67 -18.23 -17.70
CA PHE A 748 -1.33 -18.58 -18.96
C PHE A 748 -1.62 -17.33 -19.82
N ASP A 749 -2.21 -16.27 -19.23
CA ASP A 749 -2.55 -15.05 -19.96
C ASP A 749 -1.29 -14.37 -20.50
N LYS A 750 -0.23 -14.29 -19.71
CA LYS A 750 1.07 -13.73 -20.11
C LYS A 750 1.66 -14.49 -21.28
N LEU A 751 1.68 -15.81 -21.22
CA LEU A 751 2.21 -16.68 -22.25
C LEU A 751 1.35 -16.62 -23.52
N ALA A 752 0.03 -16.64 -23.38
CA ALA A 752 -0.91 -16.56 -24.49
C ALA A 752 -0.80 -15.23 -25.25
N ILE A 753 -0.71 -14.10 -24.52
CA ILE A 753 -0.51 -12.77 -25.11
C ILE A 753 0.83 -12.72 -25.83
N SER A 754 1.90 -13.26 -25.22
CA SER A 754 3.23 -13.33 -25.85
C SER A 754 3.21 -14.11 -27.14
N TYR A 755 2.54 -15.27 -27.17
CA TYR A 755 2.39 -16.09 -28.38
C TYR A 755 1.67 -15.29 -29.49
N LEU A 756 0.52 -14.67 -29.17
CA LEU A 756 -0.24 -13.89 -30.15
C LEU A 756 0.56 -12.69 -30.70
N GLN A 757 1.39 -12.04 -29.87
CA GLN A 757 2.29 -10.97 -30.30
C GLN A 757 3.39 -11.48 -31.24
N ARG A 758 4.02 -12.63 -30.92
CA ARG A 758 5.03 -13.26 -31.79
C ARG A 758 4.43 -13.59 -33.17
N GLU A 759 3.22 -14.11 -33.18
CA GLU A 759 2.46 -14.47 -34.39
C GLU A 759 1.81 -13.26 -35.09
N LYS A 760 1.96 -12.05 -34.55
CA LYS A 760 1.33 -10.81 -35.07
C LYS A 760 -0.22 -10.92 -35.15
N LYS A 761 -0.83 -11.67 -34.27
CA LYS A 761 -2.28 -11.85 -34.17
C LYS A 761 -2.87 -10.83 -33.19
N SER A 762 -4.02 -10.25 -33.55
CA SER A 762 -4.76 -9.40 -32.60
C SER A 762 -5.42 -10.27 -31.53
N TYR A 763 -5.47 -9.74 -30.29
CA TYR A 763 -6.23 -10.35 -29.21
C TYR A 763 -7.16 -9.30 -28.58
N ASP A 764 -8.31 -9.77 -28.11
CA ASP A 764 -9.28 -8.96 -27.41
C ASP A 764 -9.22 -9.31 -25.91
N LYS A 765 -8.81 -8.35 -25.10
CA LYS A 765 -8.73 -8.50 -23.63
C LYS A 765 -10.12 -8.68 -22.98
N THR A 766 -11.21 -8.38 -23.69
CA THR A 766 -12.56 -8.33 -23.11
C THR A 766 -13.48 -9.46 -23.57
N GLY A 767 -13.04 -10.29 -24.51
CA GLY A 767 -13.90 -11.29 -25.16
C GLY A 767 -13.80 -12.69 -24.55
N ASP A 768 -14.93 -13.42 -24.59
CA ASP A 768 -15.00 -14.84 -24.23
C ASP A 768 -14.14 -15.76 -25.14
N ASN A 769 -13.56 -15.19 -26.17
CA ASN A 769 -12.83 -15.88 -27.23
C ASN A 769 -11.30 -15.86 -27.05
N PHE A 770 -10.76 -15.43 -25.88
CA PHE A 770 -9.31 -15.36 -25.67
C PHE A 770 -8.61 -16.70 -25.91
N PHE A 771 -9.19 -17.78 -25.42
CA PHE A 771 -8.69 -19.15 -25.65
C PHE A 771 -8.79 -19.64 -27.10
N PHE A 772 -9.81 -19.21 -27.84
CA PHE A 772 -10.08 -19.73 -29.22
C PHE A 772 -9.16 -19.12 -30.28
N LYS A 773 -8.45 -18.00 -29.93
CA LYS A 773 -7.53 -17.34 -30.87
C LYS A 773 -6.14 -17.96 -30.92
N LEU A 774 -5.78 -18.81 -29.96
CA LEU A 774 -4.48 -19.51 -29.95
C LEU A 774 -4.39 -20.59 -31.05
N GLY A 775 -5.51 -21.28 -31.35
CA GLY A 775 -5.51 -22.51 -32.14
C GLY A 775 -4.82 -23.66 -31.39
N SER A 776 -4.79 -24.86 -32.00
CA SER A 776 -4.17 -26.04 -31.40
C SER A 776 -2.66 -25.86 -31.15
N ASP A 777 -1.95 -25.32 -32.15
CA ASP A 777 -0.50 -25.17 -32.12
C ASP A 777 -0.09 -24.15 -31.05
N GLY A 778 -0.78 -22.99 -31.02
CA GLY A 778 -0.53 -21.96 -30.00
C GLY A 778 -0.84 -22.43 -28.59
N LEU A 779 -1.92 -23.18 -28.39
CA LEU A 779 -2.23 -23.75 -27.07
C LEU A 779 -1.18 -24.78 -26.65
N ASN A 780 -0.69 -25.61 -27.57
CA ASN A 780 0.37 -26.59 -27.28
C ASN A 780 1.69 -25.88 -26.91
N GLU A 781 2.04 -24.79 -27.60
CA GLU A 781 3.24 -24.01 -27.28
C GLU A 781 3.12 -23.36 -25.91
N VAL A 782 1.99 -22.69 -25.61
CA VAL A 782 1.74 -22.07 -24.32
C VAL A 782 1.76 -23.10 -23.19
N LYS A 783 1.19 -24.30 -23.38
CA LYS A 783 1.28 -25.40 -22.41
C LYS A 783 2.72 -25.86 -22.18
N ALA A 784 3.55 -25.89 -23.22
CA ALA A 784 4.97 -26.28 -23.08
C ALA A 784 5.74 -25.20 -22.31
N GLU A 785 5.53 -23.93 -22.60
CA GLU A 785 6.13 -22.81 -21.89
C GLU A 785 5.68 -22.78 -20.40
N ASP A 786 4.41 -23.06 -20.11
CA ASP A 786 3.85 -23.14 -18.76
C ASP A 786 4.50 -24.27 -17.92
N LYS A 787 4.55 -25.49 -18.48
CA LYS A 787 5.20 -26.64 -17.84
C LYS A 787 6.68 -26.39 -17.58
N LEU A 788 7.38 -25.71 -18.50
CA LEU A 788 8.78 -25.34 -18.33
C LEU A 788 8.95 -24.29 -17.23
N ALA A 789 8.06 -23.30 -17.16
CA ALA A 789 8.07 -22.29 -16.09
C ALA A 789 7.83 -22.94 -14.71
N ALA A 790 6.90 -23.86 -14.61
CA ALA A 790 6.66 -24.66 -13.39
C ALA A 790 7.92 -25.44 -12.97
N ALA A 791 8.61 -26.08 -13.95
CA ALA A 791 9.81 -26.85 -13.66
C ALA A 791 10.93 -25.95 -13.09
N PHE A 792 11.09 -24.71 -13.58
CA PHE A 792 12.03 -23.75 -12.99
C PHE A 792 11.70 -23.47 -11.52
N VAL A 793 10.42 -23.25 -11.17
CA VAL A 793 10.00 -22.97 -9.79
C VAL A 793 10.19 -24.17 -8.90
N PHE A 794 9.64 -25.32 -9.26
CA PHE A 794 9.62 -26.48 -8.35
C PHE A 794 10.94 -27.24 -8.24
N LEU A 795 11.86 -27.09 -9.20
CA LEU A 795 13.18 -27.73 -9.14
C LEU A 795 14.29 -26.81 -8.63
N SER A 796 14.00 -25.52 -8.41
CA SER A 796 14.96 -24.54 -7.87
C SER A 796 15.21 -24.72 -6.37
N GLN A 797 16.27 -24.08 -5.88
CA GLN A 797 16.52 -23.90 -4.46
C GLN A 797 15.66 -22.75 -3.91
N GLY A 798 15.26 -22.83 -2.64
CA GLY A 798 14.36 -21.82 -2.02
C GLY A 798 12.95 -22.35 -1.77
N THR A 799 12.04 -21.51 -1.39
CA THR A 799 10.64 -21.82 -1.14
C THR A 799 9.82 -21.73 -2.42
N ALA A 800 8.97 -22.71 -2.70
CA ALA A 800 8.13 -22.69 -3.91
C ALA A 800 6.75 -22.09 -3.63
N PHE A 801 6.27 -21.27 -4.56
CA PHE A 801 4.96 -20.61 -4.48
C PHE A 801 4.25 -20.67 -5.83
N LEU A 802 2.92 -20.85 -5.81
CA LEU A 802 2.08 -20.80 -7.00
C LEU A 802 0.71 -20.18 -6.69
N ASN A 803 0.13 -19.49 -7.66
CA ASN A 803 -1.24 -18.98 -7.56
C ASN A 803 -2.25 -20.09 -7.89
N GLY A 804 -3.38 -20.09 -7.20
CA GLY A 804 -4.42 -21.09 -7.37
C GLY A 804 -5.03 -21.09 -8.77
N GLY A 805 -4.97 -22.29 -9.41
CA GLY A 805 -5.42 -22.49 -10.78
C GLY A 805 -4.32 -22.41 -11.83
N GLN A 806 -3.13 -21.95 -11.48
CA GLN A 806 -1.98 -21.93 -12.39
C GLN A 806 -1.70 -23.32 -12.97
N GLU A 807 -1.86 -24.36 -12.18
CA GLU A 807 -1.61 -25.76 -12.55
C GLU A 807 -2.62 -26.36 -13.57
N PHE A 808 -3.68 -25.63 -13.89
CA PHE A 808 -4.62 -26.00 -14.96
C PHE A 808 -4.97 -24.85 -15.89
N LEU A 809 -4.03 -23.92 -16.10
CA LEU A 809 -4.11 -22.80 -17.03
C LEU A 809 -5.26 -21.83 -16.72
N ARG A 810 -5.38 -21.41 -15.45
CA ARG A 810 -6.29 -20.35 -15.06
C ARG A 810 -6.07 -19.10 -15.92
N THR A 811 -7.17 -18.48 -16.35
CA THR A 811 -7.14 -17.22 -17.07
C THR A 811 -7.99 -16.16 -16.36
N LYS A 812 -7.50 -14.96 -16.35
CA LYS A 812 -8.24 -13.73 -16.04
C LYS A 812 -8.61 -12.99 -17.36
N ARG A 813 -8.63 -13.72 -18.48
CA ARG A 813 -8.96 -13.21 -19.81
C ARG A 813 -8.08 -12.03 -20.26
N GLY A 814 -6.81 -12.05 -19.85
CA GLY A 814 -5.85 -10.99 -20.12
C GLY A 814 -6.07 -9.71 -19.30
N ASP A 815 -6.84 -9.78 -18.20
CA ASP A 815 -6.93 -8.70 -17.23
C ASP A 815 -5.75 -8.76 -16.27
N GLU A 816 -4.95 -7.70 -16.25
CA GLU A 816 -3.73 -7.62 -15.42
C GLU A 816 -4.01 -7.05 -14.03
N ASN A 817 -5.20 -6.44 -13.82
CA ASN A 817 -5.54 -5.75 -12.58
C ASN A 817 -7.00 -5.99 -12.22
N SER A 818 -7.31 -7.21 -11.85
CA SER A 818 -8.67 -7.69 -11.62
C SER A 818 -9.15 -7.56 -10.17
N TYR A 819 -8.53 -6.68 -9.36
CA TYR A 819 -8.85 -6.48 -7.94
C TYR A 819 -10.29 -6.01 -7.69
N SER A 820 -10.85 -5.27 -8.64
CA SER A 820 -12.21 -4.76 -8.63
C SER A 820 -12.73 -4.68 -10.05
N THR A 821 -13.89 -5.27 -10.31
CA THR A 821 -14.46 -5.32 -11.67
C THR A 821 -15.82 -4.61 -11.69
N SER A 822 -15.81 -3.30 -11.61
CA SER A 822 -17.03 -2.46 -11.56
C SER A 822 -17.95 -2.56 -12.80
N ASN A 823 -17.45 -3.07 -13.94
CA ASN A 823 -18.18 -3.08 -15.22
C ASN A 823 -18.25 -4.46 -15.90
N LYS A 824 -17.77 -5.53 -15.28
CA LYS A 824 -17.82 -6.89 -15.81
C LYS A 824 -18.29 -7.81 -14.70
N SER A 825 -18.99 -8.89 -15.03
CA SER A 825 -19.26 -9.91 -14.05
C SER A 825 -17.90 -10.35 -13.43
N PRO A 826 -17.62 -10.07 -12.14
CA PRO A 826 -16.35 -10.42 -11.51
C PRO A 826 -16.07 -11.90 -11.60
N PHE A 827 -17.12 -12.67 -11.70
CA PHE A 827 -17.17 -14.11 -11.77
C PHE A 827 -16.57 -14.65 -13.06
N SER A 828 -16.76 -13.94 -14.16
CA SER A 828 -16.20 -14.35 -15.45
C SER A 828 -14.69 -14.14 -15.57
N VAL A 829 -14.10 -13.33 -14.69
CA VAL A 829 -12.67 -12.98 -14.72
C VAL A 829 -11.87 -13.74 -13.67
N ASN A 830 -12.34 -13.77 -12.41
CA ASN A 830 -11.56 -14.29 -11.29
C ASN A 830 -11.98 -15.71 -10.84
N GLY A 831 -13.23 -16.11 -11.08
CA GLY A 831 -13.76 -17.38 -10.60
C GLY A 831 -12.98 -18.60 -11.11
N ILE A 832 -12.75 -19.57 -10.22
CA ILE A 832 -12.08 -20.84 -10.54
C ILE A 832 -13.04 -21.81 -11.17
N ASP A 833 -12.65 -22.35 -12.34
CA ASP A 833 -13.36 -23.43 -13.03
C ASP A 833 -12.57 -24.74 -12.96
N LEU A 834 -12.94 -25.62 -12.04
CA LEU A 834 -12.27 -26.92 -11.87
C LEU A 834 -12.43 -27.88 -13.06
N THR A 835 -13.32 -27.61 -14.01
CA THR A 835 -13.41 -28.43 -15.24
C THR A 835 -12.13 -28.31 -16.08
N PHE A 836 -11.38 -27.22 -15.91
CA PHE A 836 -10.08 -27.05 -16.57
C PHE A 836 -9.03 -28.03 -16.09
N LYS A 837 -9.12 -28.54 -14.85
CA LYS A 837 -8.25 -29.59 -14.35
C LYS A 837 -8.34 -30.86 -15.21
N GLU A 838 -9.55 -31.28 -15.59
CA GLU A 838 -9.75 -32.44 -16.47
C GLU A 838 -9.30 -32.12 -17.91
N LYS A 839 -9.71 -30.96 -18.41
CA LYS A 839 -9.42 -30.51 -19.77
C LYS A 839 -7.91 -30.35 -20.05
N TYR A 840 -7.16 -29.89 -19.07
CA TYR A 840 -5.72 -29.66 -19.12
C TYR A 840 -4.96 -30.56 -18.14
N SER A 841 -5.44 -31.79 -17.98
CA SER A 841 -4.85 -32.78 -17.08
C SER A 841 -3.39 -33.09 -17.39
N ASP A 842 -2.95 -32.90 -18.63
CA ASP A 842 -1.55 -33.02 -19.05
C ASP A 842 -0.65 -31.92 -18.41
N VAL A 843 -1.18 -30.72 -18.14
CA VAL A 843 -0.48 -29.65 -17.41
C VAL A 843 -0.55 -29.95 -15.91
N TYR A 844 -1.75 -30.19 -15.39
CA TYR A 844 -1.97 -30.49 -13.98
C TYR A 844 -1.07 -31.62 -13.47
N ASN A 845 -0.96 -32.72 -14.23
CA ASN A 845 -0.13 -33.84 -13.85
C ASN A 845 1.36 -33.50 -13.78
N VAL A 846 1.87 -32.62 -14.65
CA VAL A 846 3.26 -32.17 -14.58
C VAL A 846 3.50 -31.38 -13.28
N TYR A 847 2.62 -30.44 -12.91
CA TYR A 847 2.72 -29.72 -11.63
C TYR A 847 2.70 -30.68 -10.45
N LYS A 848 1.72 -31.59 -10.39
CA LYS A 848 1.60 -32.60 -9.34
C LYS A 848 2.85 -33.47 -9.24
N GLY A 849 3.40 -33.91 -10.39
CA GLY A 849 4.62 -34.72 -10.45
C GLY A 849 5.87 -33.97 -9.98
N LEU A 850 6.01 -32.70 -10.37
CA LEU A 850 7.10 -31.85 -9.89
C LEU A 850 7.03 -31.59 -8.40
N ILE A 851 5.85 -31.33 -7.86
CA ILE A 851 5.60 -31.15 -6.43
C ILE A 851 5.95 -32.44 -5.67
N ALA A 852 5.50 -33.59 -6.16
CA ALA A 852 5.81 -34.87 -5.56
C ALA A 852 7.31 -35.18 -5.57
N LEU A 853 7.99 -34.89 -6.68
CA LEU A 853 9.45 -35.05 -6.79
C LEU A 853 10.21 -34.16 -5.79
N ARG A 854 9.84 -32.87 -5.69
CA ARG A 854 10.42 -31.94 -4.73
C ARG A 854 10.26 -32.42 -3.29
N LYS A 855 9.04 -32.79 -2.91
CA LYS A 855 8.73 -33.30 -1.55
C LYS A 855 9.47 -34.57 -1.19
N ALA A 856 9.69 -35.44 -2.16
CA ALA A 856 10.44 -36.70 -1.95
C ALA A 856 11.97 -36.45 -1.85
N ASN A 857 12.48 -35.30 -2.32
CA ASN A 857 13.91 -35.01 -2.40
C ASN A 857 14.24 -33.57 -1.91
N PRO A 858 13.86 -33.19 -0.68
CA PRO A 858 14.02 -31.81 -0.21
C PRO A 858 15.48 -31.37 -0.10
N SER A 859 16.40 -32.30 0.14
CA SER A 859 17.85 -32.02 0.15
C SER A 859 18.45 -31.77 -1.25
N ALA A 860 17.74 -32.14 -2.30
CA ALA A 860 18.15 -31.85 -3.68
C ALA A 860 17.45 -30.59 -4.19
N PHE A 861 16.11 -30.48 -3.99
CA PHE A 861 15.29 -29.38 -4.47
C PHE A 861 14.76 -28.57 -3.27
N GLY A 862 15.28 -27.36 -3.10
CA GLY A 862 14.90 -26.45 -1.99
C GLY A 862 16.08 -26.02 -1.12
N SER A 863 16.89 -26.96 -0.55
CA SER A 863 17.88 -26.64 0.47
C SER A 863 19.36 -26.94 0.10
N ASN A 864 19.65 -27.25 -1.16
CA ASN A 864 21.00 -27.61 -1.58
C ASN A 864 21.87 -26.36 -1.89
N THR A 865 22.68 -25.93 -0.95
CA THR A 865 23.60 -24.79 -1.13
C THR A 865 24.72 -25.07 -2.15
N SER A 866 24.95 -26.32 -2.53
CA SER A 866 25.96 -26.74 -3.54
C SER A 866 25.37 -26.88 -4.94
N ALA A 867 24.09 -26.60 -5.13
CA ALA A 867 23.43 -26.64 -6.43
C ALA A 867 24.08 -25.68 -7.43
N LYS A 868 24.24 -26.11 -8.67
CA LYS A 868 24.89 -25.35 -9.75
C LYS A 868 24.04 -25.36 -11.01
N ALA A 869 23.79 -24.19 -11.54
CA ALA A 869 23.19 -24.02 -12.85
C ALA A 869 24.21 -23.35 -13.80
N GLU A 870 24.31 -23.82 -15.02
CA GLU A 870 25.22 -23.33 -16.05
C GLU A 870 24.52 -23.32 -17.42
N THR A 871 24.83 -22.32 -18.22
CA THR A 871 24.35 -22.20 -19.60
C THR A 871 25.14 -23.12 -20.49
N VAL A 872 24.50 -24.09 -21.11
CA VAL A 872 25.08 -24.98 -22.11
C VAL A 872 25.17 -24.27 -23.46
N SER A 873 24.09 -23.68 -23.88
CA SER A 873 23.96 -22.79 -25.02
C SER A 873 22.85 -21.77 -24.72
N LYS A 874 22.71 -20.71 -25.51
CA LYS A 874 21.71 -19.70 -25.28
C LYS A 874 20.30 -20.33 -25.20
N GLY A 875 19.61 -20.14 -24.08
CA GLY A 875 18.29 -20.70 -23.80
C GLY A 875 18.30 -22.18 -23.36
N VAL A 876 19.49 -22.79 -23.17
CA VAL A 876 19.63 -24.16 -22.64
C VAL A 876 20.46 -24.16 -21.38
N THR A 877 19.85 -24.60 -20.29
CA THR A 877 20.47 -24.63 -18.96
C THR A 877 20.68 -26.06 -18.48
N LYS A 878 21.85 -26.34 -17.94
CA LYS A 878 22.19 -27.54 -17.21
C LYS A 878 22.23 -27.25 -15.72
N TYR A 879 21.53 -28.03 -14.94
CA TYR A 879 21.38 -27.81 -13.50
C TYR A 879 21.69 -29.08 -12.74
N THR A 880 22.66 -29.01 -11.83
CA THR A 880 23.13 -30.15 -11.02
C THR A 880 22.82 -29.89 -9.57
N THR A 881 22.09 -30.82 -8.94
CA THR A 881 21.69 -30.71 -7.55
C THR A 881 21.57 -32.10 -6.91
N GLY A 882 22.37 -32.39 -5.87
CA GLY A 882 22.41 -33.71 -5.25
C GLY A 882 22.67 -34.82 -6.27
N ASP A 883 21.82 -35.82 -6.31
CA ASP A 883 21.86 -36.94 -7.25
C ASP A 883 21.13 -36.68 -8.58
N PHE A 884 20.74 -35.44 -8.83
CA PHE A 884 19.97 -35.05 -10.00
C PHE A 884 20.77 -34.16 -10.95
N LEU A 885 20.51 -34.35 -12.25
CA LEU A 885 20.96 -33.50 -13.34
C LEU A 885 19.74 -33.14 -14.19
N VAL A 886 19.42 -31.86 -14.26
CA VAL A 886 18.28 -31.39 -15.03
C VAL A 886 18.77 -30.55 -16.21
N TYR A 887 18.23 -30.81 -17.40
CA TYR A 887 18.37 -29.94 -18.54
C TYR A 887 17.04 -29.22 -18.81
N PHE A 888 17.10 -27.92 -18.92
CA PHE A 888 15.99 -27.07 -19.34
C PHE A 888 16.28 -26.51 -20.73
N ASN A 889 15.36 -26.62 -21.66
CA ASN A 889 15.48 -26.10 -23.01
C ASN A 889 14.32 -25.16 -23.31
N ALA A 890 14.58 -23.86 -23.32
CA ALA A 890 13.60 -22.83 -23.67
C ALA A 890 13.58 -22.48 -25.15
N THR A 891 14.40 -23.15 -25.97
CA THR A 891 14.48 -22.89 -27.43
C THR A 891 13.38 -23.61 -28.20
N ASP A 892 13.18 -23.22 -29.46
CA ASP A 892 12.21 -23.82 -30.38
C ASP A 892 12.74 -25.06 -31.10
N ALA A 893 13.94 -25.53 -30.75
CA ALA A 893 14.57 -26.73 -31.33
C ALA A 893 15.03 -27.66 -30.21
N GLU A 894 15.12 -28.95 -30.48
CA GLU A 894 15.74 -29.86 -29.54
C GLU A 894 17.23 -29.55 -29.35
N ALA A 895 17.73 -29.78 -28.15
CA ALA A 895 19.12 -29.53 -27.80
C ALA A 895 19.81 -30.84 -27.32
N ALA A 896 21.04 -31.07 -27.79
CA ALA A 896 21.83 -32.24 -27.37
C ALA A 896 22.23 -32.14 -25.89
N ILE A 897 22.13 -33.27 -25.19
CA ILE A 897 22.48 -33.37 -23.77
C ILE A 897 23.44 -34.53 -23.55
N SER A 898 24.17 -34.51 -22.43
CA SER A 898 25.00 -35.58 -21.97
C SER A 898 24.51 -36.13 -20.64
N SER A 899 24.36 -37.44 -20.53
CA SER A 899 23.97 -38.08 -19.27
C SER A 899 25.00 -37.91 -18.14
N GLY A 900 26.29 -37.67 -18.49
CA GLY A 900 27.35 -37.39 -17.50
C GLY A 900 27.51 -38.48 -16.42
N GLY A 901 27.15 -39.73 -16.72
CA GLY A 901 27.17 -40.84 -15.76
C GLY A 901 25.88 -41.01 -14.92
N TYR A 902 24.85 -40.23 -15.20
CA TYR A 902 23.50 -40.49 -14.66
C TYR A 902 22.85 -41.63 -15.46
N THR A 903 22.12 -42.50 -14.76
CA THR A 903 21.64 -43.76 -15.33
C THR A 903 20.14 -43.87 -15.49
N LYS A 904 19.38 -42.95 -14.84
CA LYS A 904 17.91 -42.98 -14.85
C LYS A 904 17.32 -41.69 -15.33
N VAL A 905 16.13 -41.74 -15.93
CA VAL A 905 15.27 -40.59 -16.25
C VAL A 905 14.09 -40.61 -15.29
N ILE A 906 13.74 -39.40 -14.79
CA ILE A 906 12.53 -39.21 -13.98
C ILE A 906 11.46 -38.55 -14.87
N ASP A 907 10.36 -39.32 -15.09
CA ASP A 907 9.17 -38.80 -15.74
C ASP A 907 8.16 -38.32 -14.70
N VAL A 908 7.69 -37.09 -14.83
CA VAL A 908 6.71 -36.44 -13.93
C VAL A 908 5.34 -36.25 -14.59
N THR A 909 5.18 -36.65 -15.85
CA THR A 909 3.99 -36.32 -16.70
C THR A 909 2.72 -37.06 -16.28
N SER A 910 2.85 -38.17 -15.51
CA SER A 910 1.69 -38.91 -14.98
C SER A 910 1.15 -38.37 -13.65
N GLY A 911 1.77 -37.30 -13.09
CA GLY A 911 1.45 -36.81 -11.75
C GLY A 911 2.12 -37.58 -10.61
N THR A 912 2.83 -38.65 -10.92
CA THR A 912 3.67 -39.40 -9.97
C THR A 912 5.03 -39.62 -10.61
N PRO A 913 6.14 -39.22 -9.96
CA PRO A 913 7.47 -39.43 -10.53
C PRO A 913 7.76 -40.93 -10.78
N ALA A 914 8.17 -41.23 -12.00
CA ALA A 914 8.51 -42.62 -12.40
C ALA A 914 9.96 -42.69 -12.94
N GLU A 915 10.71 -43.71 -12.57
CA GLU A 915 12.08 -43.94 -13.00
C GLU A 915 12.13 -44.88 -14.23
N SER A 916 12.97 -44.53 -15.21
CA SER A 916 13.27 -45.41 -16.35
C SER A 916 14.77 -45.32 -16.69
N GLU A 917 15.29 -46.37 -17.37
CA GLU A 917 16.70 -46.44 -17.75
C GLU A 917 16.98 -45.91 -19.19
N THR A 918 15.93 -45.50 -19.91
CA THR A 918 16.09 -45.02 -21.30
C THR A 918 16.38 -43.53 -21.30
N ILE A 919 17.64 -43.16 -21.45
CA ILE A 919 18.07 -41.78 -21.48
C ILE A 919 18.13 -41.33 -22.96
N SER A 920 17.38 -40.25 -23.28
CA SER A 920 17.48 -39.54 -24.55
C SER A 920 18.82 -38.80 -24.66
N SER A 921 19.36 -38.71 -25.87
CA SER A 921 20.52 -37.84 -26.17
C SER A 921 20.15 -36.37 -26.33
N ASN A 922 18.86 -36.04 -26.33
CA ASN A 922 18.37 -34.68 -26.56
C ASN A 922 17.30 -34.32 -25.53
N VAL A 923 17.19 -33.03 -25.22
CA VAL A 923 16.04 -32.43 -24.55
C VAL A 923 15.16 -31.76 -25.60
N PRO A 924 13.85 -32.04 -25.64
CA PRO A 924 12.95 -31.45 -26.65
C PRO A 924 12.85 -29.93 -26.53
N ALA A 925 12.35 -29.28 -27.58
CA ALA A 925 12.03 -27.85 -27.57
C ALA A 925 11.02 -27.53 -26.45
N LYS A 926 11.17 -26.35 -25.80
CA LYS A 926 10.26 -25.85 -24.75
C LYS A 926 9.99 -26.93 -23.67
N SER A 927 11.03 -27.61 -23.20
CA SER A 927 10.88 -28.76 -22.31
C SER A 927 12.04 -28.92 -21.33
N PHE A 928 11.97 -29.93 -20.48
CA PHE A 928 13.04 -30.29 -19.56
C PHE A 928 13.19 -31.81 -19.48
N VAL A 929 14.37 -32.26 -19.06
CA VAL A 929 14.66 -33.68 -18.78
C VAL A 929 15.35 -33.76 -17.43
N ILE A 930 14.87 -34.66 -16.57
CA ILE A 930 15.41 -34.90 -15.23
C ILE A 930 16.13 -36.24 -15.24
N LEU A 931 17.42 -36.24 -14.97
CA LEU A 931 18.27 -37.41 -14.84
C LEU A 931 18.62 -37.64 -13.37
N LYS A 932 18.74 -38.93 -12.98
CA LYS A 932 19.13 -39.33 -11.63
C LYS A 932 20.28 -40.35 -11.70
N LYS A 933 21.21 -40.33 -10.72
CA LYS A 933 22.29 -41.28 -10.60
C LYS A 933 21.81 -42.70 -10.44
#